data_83d26837a4e54fb9a69008c6dfaa0651
#
_entry.id   83d26837a4e54fb9a69008c6dfaa0651
#
_cell.length_a   1.000
_cell.length_b   1.000
_cell.length_c   1.000
_cell.angle_alpha   90.00
_cell.angle_beta   90.00
_cell.angle_gamma   90.00
#
_symmetry.space_group_name_H-M   'P 1'
#
loop_
_entity.id
_entity.type
_entity.pdbx_description
1 polymer ?
#
loop_
_entity_poly.entity_id
_entity_poly.type
_entity_poly.pdbx_seq_one_letter_code
_entity_poly.pdbx_strand_id
1 'polypeptide(L)'
;MSRKLETLEAQYNSNPSLPNLIEFLEECKRELQWAKIIEVTSIRSGSETPEVHFYRGLALINLDKKKEGVKELRAVITANPNHFAAKKELEKYADDDDVKTAEEAQGKKLRDIVIVKPALETNEHYNRLKLRNFCIVLVAVAAVITAFYFVFKENPAKQYEEMLENPLESFTSLSFQDYSAAIRNLKLADIREGMGDNIKKAVLWTYALGILDFHITPDFEDSDIPQFRIYSTLVSDKGKELTQLVDSIENRVPPVDSEYFHKLDFEYPATKQKIASLEFDIPEKIEKSNLRSAFYTALMLFRQDRFQAAGELNKRILEIFPHYELSQKLQIMIDAKNALESNKELENAEHSIAILDNWKNLSPERYFFGEAKILLGEAVKDEKIVVDGFYSVCPGRTFCRDIARDFIKTNPNEAYRMALYMKEKKDSARDGEDIKLVLEASLANNDYSNCYFAYHELQQFFPESVNSDIFAAGALCSEKNGYFEEAVAAYEEINEKEKNDDTTAKILSMKYRLTNEELYLNQLKGLVDKNPENLGMLYAFFDVLSHKNDIPEVIKLLERIYALEKAENKMNVINEFLKFGAVYQAVKTLEKLDTKEARAKLNEIYNRYMLFDKADSYLELGKNNDPLWIALREQIKMKDAGELEIVSKETDKLMSSLHHCEPALLYLKAEVYRSQGDKQRTFATIDAMLECNRFYLPALAFASEITYYQGDLTKAKNGLNYILENEKFLSPGELIMHNYLILLNAEIMVNEGQENKIVAYLQKNLDKKQPFGQREVEIITDITEKLKDSKQQALRKFLIKNYKFAVPFNAR
;
A
#
# COMPACT_ATOMS: atom_id res chain seq x y z
N MET A 1 -28.74 -15.60 16.47
CA MET A 1 -27.43 -15.11 16.05
C MET A 1 -26.52 -15.03 17.25
N SER A 2 -25.31 -15.48 17.18
CA SER A 2 -24.36 -15.29 18.28
C SER A 2 -23.97 -13.82 18.42
N ARG A 3 -23.63 -13.42 19.66
CA ARG A 3 -23.14 -12.06 19.93
C ARG A 3 -21.92 -11.69 19.06
N LYS A 4 -21.12 -12.70 18.69
CA LYS A 4 -19.97 -12.52 17.82
C LYS A 4 -20.38 -12.17 16.39
N LEU A 5 -21.38 -12.86 15.84
CA LEU A 5 -21.88 -12.59 14.49
C LEU A 5 -22.50 -11.18 14.37
N GLU A 6 -23.23 -10.74 15.41
CA GLU A 6 -23.77 -9.37 15.48
C GLU A 6 -22.65 -8.31 15.53
N THR A 7 -21.58 -8.60 16.28
CA THR A 7 -20.42 -7.69 16.36
C THR A 7 -19.71 -7.57 15.00
N LEU A 8 -19.46 -8.70 14.33
CA LEU A 8 -18.80 -8.71 13.01
C LEU A 8 -19.68 -8.07 11.93
N GLU A 9 -21.01 -8.25 12.01
CA GLU A 9 -21.94 -7.55 11.13
C GLU A 9 -21.88 -6.03 11.32
N ALA A 10 -21.89 -5.56 12.57
CA ALA A 10 -21.76 -4.15 12.90
C ALA A 10 -20.40 -3.58 12.45
N GLN A 11 -19.33 -4.36 12.63
CA GLN A 11 -18.00 -3.99 12.19
C GLN A 11 -17.92 -3.87 10.66
N TYR A 12 -18.48 -4.84 9.93
CA TYR A 12 -18.54 -4.79 8.49
C TYR A 12 -19.39 -3.63 7.98
N ASN A 13 -20.54 -3.35 8.61
CA ASN A 13 -21.41 -2.24 8.23
C ASN A 13 -20.77 -0.87 8.49
N SER A 14 -19.97 -0.75 9.54
CA SER A 14 -19.26 0.50 9.88
C SER A 14 -18.00 0.73 9.00
N ASN A 15 -17.31 -0.36 8.62
CA ASN A 15 -16.12 -0.31 7.78
C ASN A 15 -16.16 -1.44 6.74
N PRO A 16 -16.79 -1.23 5.58
CA PRO A 16 -17.01 -2.26 4.57
C PRO A 16 -15.75 -2.55 3.74
N SER A 17 -14.74 -3.16 4.36
CA SER A 17 -13.53 -3.65 3.73
C SER A 17 -13.63 -5.14 3.36
N LEU A 18 -12.81 -5.61 2.41
CA LEU A 18 -12.78 -7.02 2.03
C LEU A 18 -12.37 -7.95 3.19
N PRO A 19 -11.37 -7.64 4.03
CA PRO A 19 -11.04 -8.44 5.20
C PRO A 19 -12.21 -8.59 6.17
N ASN A 20 -12.89 -7.50 6.52
CA ASN A 20 -14.05 -7.52 7.40
C ASN A 20 -15.22 -8.33 6.80
N LEU A 21 -15.39 -8.26 5.47
CA LEU A 21 -16.37 -9.07 4.77
C LEU A 21 -16.06 -10.56 4.89
N ILE A 22 -14.81 -10.96 4.64
CA ILE A 22 -14.40 -12.37 4.69
C ILE A 22 -14.59 -12.92 6.11
N GLU A 23 -14.18 -12.19 7.14
CA GLU A 23 -14.33 -12.59 8.53
C GLU A 23 -15.82 -12.76 8.92
N PHE A 24 -16.66 -11.84 8.48
CA PHE A 24 -18.11 -11.94 8.67
C PHE A 24 -18.71 -13.14 7.93
N LEU A 25 -18.31 -13.40 6.66
CA LEU A 25 -18.77 -14.55 5.87
C LEU A 25 -18.30 -15.88 6.47
N GLU A 26 -17.11 -15.93 7.05
CA GLU A 26 -16.58 -17.10 7.72
C GLU A 26 -17.39 -17.44 8.98
N GLU A 27 -17.75 -16.45 9.78
CA GLU A 27 -18.62 -16.66 10.94
C GLU A 27 -20.06 -17.01 10.54
N CYS A 28 -20.60 -16.40 9.48
CA CYS A 28 -21.89 -16.80 8.90
C CYS A 28 -21.90 -18.27 8.48
N LYS A 29 -20.81 -18.74 7.85
CA LYS A 29 -20.64 -20.16 7.50
C LYS A 29 -20.59 -21.04 8.73
N ARG A 30 -19.86 -20.63 9.79
CA ARG A 30 -19.73 -21.38 11.05
C ARG A 30 -21.09 -21.53 11.76
N GLU A 31 -21.91 -20.51 11.72
CA GLU A 31 -23.25 -20.51 12.29
C GLU A 31 -24.36 -20.98 11.34
N LEU A 32 -23.98 -21.52 10.17
CA LEU A 32 -24.89 -22.04 9.13
C LEU A 32 -25.90 -20.99 8.61
N GLN A 33 -25.55 -19.71 8.65
CA GLN A 33 -26.39 -18.59 8.21
C GLN A 33 -26.29 -18.37 6.70
N TRP A 34 -26.62 -19.40 5.93
CA TRP A 34 -26.45 -19.44 4.47
C TRP A 34 -27.23 -18.35 3.72
N ALA A 35 -28.45 -18.07 4.14
CA ALA A 35 -29.26 -17.00 3.53
C ALA A 35 -28.61 -15.63 3.67
N LYS A 36 -27.97 -15.37 4.82
CA LYS A 36 -27.29 -14.11 5.10
C LYS A 36 -26.02 -13.93 4.25
N ILE A 37 -25.30 -15.02 3.96
CA ILE A 37 -24.18 -15.00 3.01
C ILE A 37 -24.66 -14.55 1.63
N ILE A 38 -25.77 -15.08 1.13
CA ILE A 38 -26.36 -14.70 -0.15
C ILE A 38 -26.79 -13.23 -0.14
N GLU A 39 -27.47 -12.80 0.89
CA GLU A 39 -27.93 -11.41 1.06
C GLU A 39 -26.75 -10.44 0.92
N VAL A 40 -25.72 -10.60 1.75
CA VAL A 40 -24.59 -9.68 1.81
C VAL A 40 -23.71 -9.70 0.54
N THR A 41 -23.56 -10.88 -0.09
CA THR A 41 -22.76 -11.02 -1.32
C THR A 41 -23.51 -10.63 -2.59
N SER A 42 -24.85 -10.52 -2.57
CA SER A 42 -25.66 -10.10 -3.73
C SER A 42 -25.81 -8.58 -3.86
N ILE A 43 -25.63 -7.83 -2.78
CA ILE A 43 -25.83 -6.37 -2.75
C ILE A 43 -24.65 -5.61 -3.42
N ARG A 44 -23.50 -6.26 -3.61
CA ARG A 44 -22.30 -5.63 -4.23
C ARG A 44 -21.92 -6.30 -5.54
N SER A 45 -22.41 -5.77 -6.63
CA SER A 45 -21.81 -5.96 -7.95
C SER A 45 -20.54 -5.11 -8.05
N GLY A 46 -19.35 -5.68 -7.79
CA GLY A 46 -18.10 -4.94 -7.99
C GLY A 46 -16.85 -5.44 -7.29
N SER A 47 -16.96 -6.33 -6.31
CA SER A 47 -15.79 -6.96 -5.70
C SER A 47 -15.93 -8.49 -5.70
N GLU A 48 -15.94 -9.05 -6.88
CA GLU A 48 -16.01 -10.51 -7.05
C GLU A 48 -14.61 -11.10 -6.88
N THR A 49 -14.16 -11.21 -5.64
CA THR A 49 -12.94 -11.95 -5.34
C THR A 49 -13.21 -13.45 -5.27
N PRO A 50 -12.21 -14.30 -5.52
CA PRO A 50 -12.35 -15.75 -5.41
C PRO A 50 -12.94 -16.20 -4.06
N GLU A 51 -12.59 -15.52 -2.98
CA GLU A 51 -13.05 -15.81 -1.63
C GLU A 51 -14.56 -15.55 -1.49
N VAL A 52 -15.06 -14.45 -2.03
CA VAL A 52 -16.50 -14.11 -2.01
C VAL A 52 -17.30 -15.13 -2.85
N HIS A 53 -16.82 -15.48 -4.04
CA HIS A 53 -17.40 -16.54 -4.87
C HIS A 53 -17.42 -17.90 -4.14
N PHE A 54 -16.36 -18.21 -3.37
CA PHE A 54 -16.30 -19.44 -2.60
C PHE A 54 -17.40 -19.53 -1.53
N TYR A 55 -17.56 -18.49 -0.69
CA TYR A 55 -18.60 -18.47 0.33
C TYR A 55 -20.01 -18.44 -0.27
N ARG A 56 -20.22 -17.70 -1.36
CA ARG A 56 -21.50 -17.66 -2.10
C ARG A 56 -21.83 -19.02 -2.69
N GLY A 57 -20.85 -19.69 -3.29
CA GLY A 57 -21.00 -21.04 -3.82
C GLY A 57 -21.40 -22.05 -2.77
N LEU A 58 -20.74 -22.04 -1.62
CA LEU A 58 -21.10 -22.88 -0.47
C LEU A 58 -22.53 -22.61 0.04
N ALA A 59 -22.91 -21.34 0.15
CA ALA A 59 -24.22 -20.95 0.61
C ALA A 59 -25.33 -21.39 -0.36
N LEU A 60 -25.14 -21.22 -1.66
CA LEU A 60 -26.07 -21.67 -2.68
C LEU A 60 -26.28 -23.19 -2.65
N ILE A 61 -25.21 -23.96 -2.50
CA ILE A 61 -25.28 -25.42 -2.39
C ILE A 61 -26.11 -25.84 -1.16
N ASN A 62 -25.84 -25.21 -0.01
CA ASN A 62 -26.54 -25.52 1.24
C ASN A 62 -28.00 -25.02 1.26
N LEU A 63 -28.38 -24.12 0.37
CA LEU A 63 -29.75 -23.65 0.14
C LEU A 63 -30.45 -24.43 -1.00
N ASP A 64 -29.94 -25.60 -1.36
CA ASP A 64 -30.43 -26.52 -2.41
C ASP A 64 -30.40 -25.94 -3.84
N LYS A 65 -29.64 -24.88 -4.08
CA LYS A 65 -29.38 -24.28 -5.38
C LYS A 65 -28.06 -24.79 -5.96
N LYS A 66 -27.93 -26.13 -6.07
CA LYS A 66 -26.68 -26.81 -6.42
C LYS A 66 -26.06 -26.32 -7.73
N LYS A 67 -26.87 -26.15 -8.80
CA LYS A 67 -26.37 -25.69 -10.12
C LYS A 67 -25.71 -24.33 -10.06
N GLU A 68 -26.33 -23.38 -9.37
CA GLU A 68 -25.79 -22.03 -9.19
C GLU A 68 -24.53 -22.06 -8.31
N GLY A 69 -24.54 -22.82 -7.22
CA GLY A 69 -23.41 -22.95 -6.31
C GLY A 69 -22.18 -23.58 -6.97
N VAL A 70 -22.37 -24.64 -7.78
CA VAL A 70 -21.28 -25.25 -8.56
C VAL A 70 -20.69 -24.25 -9.58
N LYS A 71 -21.53 -23.42 -10.20
CA LYS A 71 -21.06 -22.36 -11.11
C LYS A 71 -20.16 -21.35 -10.38
N GLU A 72 -20.54 -20.91 -9.20
CA GLU A 72 -19.73 -20.02 -8.35
C GLU A 72 -18.40 -20.67 -7.95
N LEU A 73 -18.40 -21.93 -7.51
CA LEU A 73 -17.17 -22.63 -7.16
C LEU A 73 -16.23 -22.86 -8.36
N ARG A 74 -16.77 -23.01 -9.56
CA ARG A 74 -15.96 -23.05 -10.80
C ARG A 74 -15.33 -21.71 -11.13
N ALA A 75 -16.04 -20.61 -10.90
CA ALA A 75 -15.48 -19.28 -11.05
C ALA A 75 -14.27 -19.07 -10.11
N VAL A 76 -14.34 -19.58 -8.88
CA VAL A 76 -13.21 -19.58 -7.94
C VAL A 76 -11.99 -20.28 -8.52
N ILE A 77 -12.16 -21.51 -9.08
CA ILE A 77 -11.04 -22.27 -9.63
C ILE A 77 -10.49 -21.64 -10.91
N THR A 78 -11.35 -20.98 -11.69
CA THR A 78 -10.91 -20.25 -12.88
C THR A 78 -10.05 -19.05 -12.50
N ALA A 79 -10.42 -18.32 -11.45
CA ALA A 79 -9.68 -17.17 -10.96
C ALA A 79 -8.43 -17.56 -10.13
N ASN A 80 -8.53 -18.64 -9.34
CA ASN A 80 -7.43 -19.17 -8.52
C ASN A 80 -7.35 -20.71 -8.65
N PRO A 81 -6.57 -21.24 -9.61
CA PRO A 81 -6.43 -22.67 -9.83
C PRO A 81 -5.92 -23.48 -8.64
N ASN A 82 -5.32 -22.83 -7.65
CA ASN A 82 -4.77 -23.47 -6.46
C ASN A 82 -5.72 -23.43 -5.23
N HIS A 83 -6.97 -22.98 -5.40
CA HIS A 83 -7.92 -22.91 -4.30
C HIS A 83 -8.43 -24.30 -3.88
N PHE A 84 -7.68 -24.93 -2.98
CA PHE A 84 -7.89 -26.30 -2.57
C PHE A 84 -9.29 -26.60 -2.00
N ALA A 85 -9.84 -25.69 -1.18
CA ALA A 85 -11.15 -25.86 -0.58
C ALA A 85 -12.29 -25.90 -1.63
N ALA A 86 -12.20 -25.05 -2.66
CA ALA A 86 -13.18 -25.05 -3.74
C ALA A 86 -13.09 -26.32 -4.61
N LYS A 87 -11.87 -26.82 -4.87
CA LYS A 87 -11.67 -28.09 -5.57
C LYS A 87 -12.30 -29.26 -4.82
N LYS A 88 -11.98 -29.37 -3.54
CA LYS A 88 -12.52 -30.42 -2.67
C LYS A 88 -14.04 -30.40 -2.57
N GLU A 89 -14.62 -29.19 -2.60
CA GLU A 89 -16.09 -29.08 -2.56
C GLU A 89 -16.71 -29.45 -3.90
N LEU A 90 -16.10 -29.07 -5.02
CA LEU A 90 -16.58 -29.47 -6.36
C LEU A 90 -16.49 -30.95 -6.62
N GLU A 91 -15.49 -31.65 -6.09
CA GLU A 91 -15.35 -33.10 -6.21
C GLU A 91 -16.57 -33.88 -5.67
N LYS A 92 -17.26 -33.34 -4.68
CA LYS A 92 -18.48 -33.95 -4.12
C LYS A 92 -19.65 -34.01 -5.09
N TYR A 93 -19.63 -33.17 -6.12
CA TYR A 93 -20.71 -32.99 -7.09
C TYR A 93 -20.29 -33.42 -8.51
N ALA A 94 -19.14 -34.06 -8.67
CA ALA A 94 -18.62 -34.48 -9.96
C ALA A 94 -19.52 -35.50 -10.69
N ASP A 95 -20.28 -36.27 -9.94
CA ASP A 95 -21.16 -37.34 -10.43
C ASP A 95 -22.65 -36.98 -10.36
N ASP A 96 -23.02 -35.77 -9.97
CA ASP A 96 -24.41 -35.34 -9.87
C ASP A 96 -24.99 -35.07 -11.27
N ASP A 97 -26.03 -35.83 -11.65
CA ASP A 97 -26.65 -35.75 -12.99
C ASP A 97 -27.26 -34.39 -13.30
N ASP A 98 -27.67 -33.65 -12.29
CA ASP A 98 -28.15 -32.28 -12.43
C ASP A 98 -27.05 -31.30 -12.81
N VAL A 99 -25.79 -31.62 -12.50
CA VAL A 99 -24.60 -30.84 -12.87
C VAL A 99 -24.14 -31.19 -14.28
N LYS A 100 -24.26 -32.45 -14.69
CA LYS A 100 -23.85 -32.93 -16.03
C LYS A 100 -24.75 -32.33 -17.15
N THR A 101 -26.03 -32.19 -16.91
CA THR A 101 -26.94 -31.57 -17.87
C THR A 101 -26.63 -30.07 -18.12
N ALA A 102 -26.01 -29.38 -17.17
CA ALA A 102 -25.57 -28.01 -17.36
C ALA A 102 -24.27 -27.88 -18.20
N GLU A 103 -23.45 -28.95 -18.26
CA GLU A 103 -22.24 -28.98 -19.09
C GLU A 103 -22.57 -29.18 -20.60
N GLU A 104 -23.57 -29.96 -20.90
CA GLU A 104 -24.02 -30.16 -22.27
C GLU A 104 -24.61 -28.90 -22.91
N ALA A 105 -25.23 -28.05 -22.12
CA ALA A 105 -25.78 -26.78 -22.58
C ALA A 105 -24.74 -25.69 -22.88
N GLN A 106 -23.49 -25.81 -22.37
CA GLN A 106 -22.41 -24.81 -22.54
C GLN A 106 -21.31 -25.21 -23.53
N GLY A 107 -21.37 -26.37 -24.19
CA GLY A 107 -20.51 -26.73 -25.33
C GLY A 107 -19.00 -26.77 -25.06
N LYS A 108 -18.55 -26.90 -23.81
CA LYS A 108 -17.12 -27.06 -23.45
C LYS A 108 -16.92 -28.33 -22.67
N LYS A 109 -16.43 -29.38 -23.35
CA LYS A 109 -15.94 -30.62 -22.73
C LYS A 109 -14.65 -30.35 -21.95
N LEU A 110 -14.69 -30.56 -20.63
CA LEU A 110 -13.49 -30.70 -19.78
C LEU A 110 -13.04 -32.16 -19.79
N ARG A 111 -12.71 -32.69 -20.94
CA ARG A 111 -12.08 -34.01 -21.11
C ARG A 111 -11.03 -33.93 -22.20
N ASP A 112 -9.89 -33.34 -21.90
CA ASP A 112 -8.66 -33.60 -22.65
C ASP A 112 -7.47 -33.65 -21.68
N ILE A 113 -7.51 -34.60 -20.74
CA ILE A 113 -6.33 -35.30 -20.31
C ILE A 113 -6.51 -36.72 -20.79
N VAL A 114 -5.89 -36.98 -21.92
CA VAL A 114 -5.91 -38.23 -22.66
C VAL A 114 -5.34 -39.37 -21.80
N ILE A 115 -6.19 -40.29 -21.41
CA ILE A 115 -5.76 -41.67 -21.23
C ILE A 115 -6.19 -42.40 -22.50
N VAL A 116 -5.25 -42.61 -23.42
CA VAL A 116 -5.40 -43.41 -24.58
C VAL A 116 -5.63 -44.85 -24.12
N LYS A 117 -6.84 -45.38 -24.27
CA LYS A 117 -7.11 -46.80 -24.25
C LYS A 117 -6.98 -47.32 -25.67
N PRO A 118 -6.02 -48.23 -25.94
CA PRO A 118 -6.02 -48.93 -27.23
C PRO A 118 -7.17 -49.91 -27.28
N ALA A 119 -7.90 -49.87 -28.39
CA ALA A 119 -8.91 -50.86 -28.72
C ALA A 119 -8.24 -52.21 -28.90
N LEU A 120 -8.69 -53.22 -28.16
CA LEU A 120 -8.30 -54.60 -28.32
C LEU A 120 -9.49 -55.36 -28.88
N GLU A 121 -9.29 -55.83 -30.13
CA GLU A 121 -10.14 -56.84 -30.70
C GLU A 121 -9.88 -58.21 -30.05
N THR A 122 -10.94 -58.90 -29.81
CA THR A 122 -11.07 -60.11 -29.04
C THR A 122 -10.41 -61.34 -29.69
N ASN A 123 -9.57 -62.01 -28.92
CA ASN A 123 -9.23 -63.40 -29.06
C ASN A 123 -9.19 -64.03 -27.66
N GLU A 124 -10.27 -64.55 -27.17
CA GLU A 124 -10.52 -64.90 -25.77
C GLU A 124 -9.68 -66.03 -25.21
N HIS A 125 -9.09 -66.87 -26.03
CA HIS A 125 -8.32 -68.01 -25.53
C HIS A 125 -6.83 -67.71 -25.31
N TYR A 126 -6.25 -66.79 -26.06
CA TYR A 126 -4.82 -66.41 -25.92
C TYR A 126 -4.58 -65.41 -24.77
N ASN A 127 -5.60 -64.67 -24.44
CA ASN A 127 -5.52 -63.66 -23.39
C ASN A 127 -5.61 -64.20 -21.97
N ARG A 128 -6.25 -65.33 -21.71
CA ARG A 128 -6.29 -65.94 -20.34
C ARG A 128 -4.93 -66.44 -19.89
N LEU A 129 -4.10 -66.97 -20.76
CA LEU A 129 -2.76 -67.42 -20.42
C LEU A 129 -1.78 -66.25 -20.22
N LYS A 130 -1.86 -65.16 -21.01
CA LYS A 130 -1.08 -63.94 -20.85
C LYS A 130 -1.50 -63.18 -19.61
N LEU A 131 -2.82 -63.05 -19.34
CA LEU A 131 -3.32 -62.37 -18.15
C LEU A 131 -2.86 -63.10 -16.87
N ARG A 132 -2.91 -64.43 -16.85
CA ARG A 132 -2.41 -65.26 -15.72
C ARG A 132 -0.91 -65.05 -15.50
N ASN A 133 -0.11 -65.07 -16.57
CA ASN A 133 1.33 -64.84 -16.49
C ASN A 133 1.66 -63.40 -16.14
N PHE A 134 0.89 -62.43 -16.65
CA PHE A 134 1.00 -61.00 -16.27
C PHE A 134 0.64 -60.77 -14.81
N CYS A 135 -0.43 -61.38 -14.30
CA CYS A 135 -0.79 -61.33 -12.89
C CYS A 135 0.28 -62.00 -11.99
N ILE A 136 0.87 -63.12 -12.43
CA ILE A 136 1.97 -63.77 -11.69
C ILE A 136 3.21 -62.87 -11.68
N VAL A 137 3.56 -62.22 -12.79
CA VAL A 137 4.68 -61.28 -12.85
C VAL A 137 4.38 -60.02 -12.00
N LEU A 138 3.15 -59.54 -12.02
CA LEU A 138 2.72 -58.37 -11.21
C LEU A 138 2.78 -58.71 -9.71
N VAL A 139 2.33 -59.92 -9.32
CA VAL A 139 2.43 -60.39 -7.93
C VAL A 139 3.89 -60.62 -7.53
N ALA A 140 4.72 -61.17 -8.43
CA ALA A 140 6.15 -61.33 -8.17
C ALA A 140 6.88 -59.99 -8.06
N VAL A 141 6.56 -59.02 -8.93
CA VAL A 141 7.11 -57.66 -8.87
C VAL A 141 6.62 -56.96 -7.61
N ALA A 142 5.33 -57.07 -7.26
CA ALA A 142 4.80 -56.54 -6.02
C ALA A 142 5.43 -57.18 -4.78
N ALA A 143 5.68 -58.50 -4.82
CA ALA A 143 6.39 -59.21 -3.74
C ALA A 143 7.85 -58.77 -3.63
N VAL A 144 8.54 -58.53 -4.77
CA VAL A 144 9.91 -58.03 -4.79
C VAL A 144 9.93 -56.55 -4.29
N ILE A 145 9.02 -55.71 -4.74
CA ILE A 145 8.89 -54.32 -4.25
C ILE A 145 8.56 -54.32 -2.74
N THR A 146 7.68 -55.19 -2.31
CA THR A 146 7.33 -55.34 -0.90
C THR A 146 8.50 -55.89 -0.08
N ALA A 147 9.23 -56.89 -0.58
CA ALA A 147 10.44 -57.41 0.05
C ALA A 147 11.56 -56.32 0.07
N PHE A 148 11.77 -55.61 -1.03
CA PHE A 148 12.67 -54.44 -1.09
C PHE A 148 12.24 -53.36 -0.10
N TYR A 149 10.97 -53.07 -0.05
CA TYR A 149 10.40 -52.09 0.92
C TYR A 149 10.64 -52.56 2.37
N PHE A 150 10.50 -53.84 2.69
CA PHE A 150 10.77 -54.38 4.04
C PHE A 150 12.24 -54.56 4.34
N VAL A 151 13.10 -54.85 3.35
CA VAL A 151 14.55 -54.99 3.53
C VAL A 151 15.26 -53.64 3.62
N PHE A 152 14.78 -52.63 2.86
CA PHE A 152 15.34 -51.31 2.86
C PHE A 152 14.54 -50.35 3.74
N LYS A 153 13.43 -50.76 4.32
CA LYS A 153 12.78 -50.07 5.40
C LYS A 153 13.70 -50.23 6.62
N GLU A 154 14.61 -49.29 6.78
CA GLU A 154 15.34 -49.15 8.04
C GLU A 154 14.33 -49.29 9.17
N ASN A 155 14.56 -50.21 10.07
CA ASN A 155 13.66 -50.48 11.18
C ASN A 155 13.65 -49.16 12.04
N PRO A 156 12.57 -48.37 12.04
CA PRO A 156 12.55 -47.08 12.76
C PRO A 156 12.95 -47.28 14.24
N ALA A 157 12.57 -48.41 14.84
CA ALA A 157 12.92 -48.72 16.21
C ALA A 157 14.43 -48.83 16.43
N LYS A 158 15.16 -49.40 15.49
CA LYS A 158 16.62 -49.53 15.60
C LYS A 158 17.33 -48.19 15.41
N GLN A 159 16.83 -47.38 14.50
CA GLN A 159 17.31 -46.04 14.27
C GLN A 159 17.06 -45.14 15.49
N TYR A 160 15.93 -45.32 16.20
CA TYR A 160 15.61 -44.59 17.43
C TYR A 160 16.42 -45.13 18.63
N GLU A 161 16.76 -46.40 18.69
CA GLU A 161 17.66 -46.94 19.71
C GLU A 161 19.07 -46.36 19.56
N GLU A 162 19.63 -46.29 18.35
CA GLU A 162 20.93 -45.65 18.09
C GLU A 162 20.90 -44.16 18.39
N MET A 163 19.82 -43.49 18.09
CA MET A 163 19.60 -42.06 18.42
C MET A 163 19.58 -41.79 19.90
N LEU A 164 19.17 -42.73 20.74
CA LEU A 164 19.05 -42.55 22.19
C LEU A 164 20.32 -42.89 22.95
N GLU A 165 21.28 -43.65 22.32
CA GLU A 165 22.61 -43.93 22.93
C GLU A 165 23.45 -42.64 22.99
N ASN A 166 23.37 -41.78 21.98
CA ASN A 166 24.04 -40.49 21.98
C ASN A 166 23.13 -39.40 21.36
N PRO A 167 22.21 -38.83 22.16
CA PRO A 167 21.17 -37.94 21.62
C PRO A 167 21.72 -36.71 20.91
N LEU A 168 22.74 -36.06 21.43
CA LEU A 168 23.33 -34.85 20.85
C LEU A 168 23.96 -35.09 19.48
N GLU A 169 24.53 -36.30 19.28
CA GLU A 169 25.17 -36.69 18.03
C GLU A 169 24.14 -37.17 16.99
N SER A 170 23.17 -37.94 17.46
CA SER A 170 22.19 -38.60 16.59
C SER A 170 21.09 -37.66 16.09
N PHE A 171 20.72 -36.66 16.91
CA PHE A 171 19.68 -35.68 16.59
C PHE A 171 20.20 -34.37 15.96
N THR A 172 21.38 -34.40 15.38
CA THR A 172 21.89 -33.24 14.64
C THR A 172 21.10 -33.09 13.35
N SER A 173 20.05 -32.25 13.42
CA SER A 173 19.32 -31.86 12.22
C SER A 173 20.13 -30.82 11.45
N LEU A 174 20.53 -31.14 10.24
CA LEU A 174 21.35 -30.27 9.39
C LEU A 174 20.50 -29.19 8.74
N SER A 175 19.23 -29.50 8.50
CA SER A 175 18.27 -28.58 7.93
C SER A 175 16.91 -28.64 8.65
N PHE A 176 16.09 -27.61 8.48
CA PHE A 176 14.72 -27.64 8.98
C PHE A 176 13.87 -28.70 8.29
N GLN A 177 14.15 -28.99 7.04
CA GLN A 177 13.46 -30.04 6.33
C GLN A 177 13.71 -31.41 6.98
N ASP A 178 14.96 -31.69 7.38
CA ASP A 178 15.33 -32.90 8.11
C ASP A 178 14.64 -32.96 9.46
N TYR A 179 14.62 -31.82 10.19
CA TYR A 179 13.90 -31.71 11.45
C TYR A 179 12.40 -31.98 11.27
N SER A 180 11.76 -31.32 10.27
CA SER A 180 10.33 -31.50 10.01
C SER A 180 9.99 -32.91 9.57
N ALA A 181 10.87 -33.57 8.81
CA ALA A 181 10.72 -34.96 8.43
C ALA A 181 10.86 -35.89 9.64
N ALA A 182 11.83 -35.64 10.52
CA ALA A 182 12.03 -36.42 11.74
C ALA A 182 10.79 -36.33 12.65
N ILE A 183 10.26 -35.12 12.92
CA ILE A 183 9.04 -34.93 13.74
C ILE A 183 7.84 -35.65 13.11
N ARG A 184 7.65 -35.54 11.81
CA ARG A 184 6.54 -36.21 11.11
C ARG A 184 6.66 -37.73 11.19
N ASN A 185 7.87 -38.27 11.01
CA ASN A 185 8.11 -39.70 11.09
C ASN A 185 7.90 -40.23 12.51
N LEU A 186 8.34 -39.48 13.53
CA LEU A 186 8.12 -39.82 14.93
C LEU A 186 6.64 -39.80 15.30
N LYS A 187 5.87 -38.78 14.86
CA LYS A 187 4.41 -38.75 15.04
C LYS A 187 3.68 -39.90 14.34
N LEU A 188 4.15 -40.33 13.15
CA LEU A 188 3.59 -41.45 12.43
C LEU A 188 3.94 -42.79 13.10
N ALA A 189 5.14 -42.93 13.67
CA ALA A 189 5.54 -44.12 14.43
C ALA A 189 4.69 -44.26 15.70
N ASP A 190 4.40 -43.16 16.37
CA ASP A 190 3.52 -43.12 17.54
C ASP A 190 2.10 -43.63 17.23
N ILE A 191 1.52 -43.21 16.10
CA ILE A 191 0.16 -43.61 15.67
C ILE A 191 0.13 -45.12 15.34
N ARG A 192 1.23 -45.70 14.80
CA ARG A 192 1.25 -47.06 14.30
C ARG A 192 1.60 -48.11 15.35
N GLU A 193 2.51 -47.78 16.25
CA GLU A 193 3.15 -48.78 17.13
C GLU A 193 2.80 -48.58 18.61
N GLY A 194 2.07 -47.53 18.94
CA GLY A 194 1.86 -47.06 20.31
C GLY A 194 3.12 -46.46 20.90
N MET A 195 2.98 -45.49 21.76
CA MET A 195 4.13 -44.74 22.32
C MET A 195 4.98 -45.60 23.23
N GLY A 196 5.96 -46.35 22.68
CA GLY A 196 7.06 -46.86 23.45
C GLY A 196 7.87 -45.70 24.07
N ASP A 197 8.43 -45.92 25.26
CA ASP A 197 9.19 -44.90 25.99
C ASP A 197 10.33 -44.32 25.14
N ASN A 198 10.90 -45.09 24.22
CA ASN A 198 11.97 -44.65 23.33
C ASN A 198 11.51 -43.63 22.29
N ILE A 199 10.31 -43.78 21.71
CA ILE A 199 9.75 -42.85 20.75
C ILE A 199 9.41 -41.54 21.46
N LYS A 200 8.89 -41.59 22.66
CA LYS A 200 8.57 -40.40 23.49
C LYS A 200 9.82 -39.57 23.80
N LYS A 201 10.93 -40.26 24.12
CA LYS A 201 12.24 -39.63 24.33
C LYS A 201 12.74 -38.96 23.05
N ALA A 202 12.63 -39.64 21.91
CA ALA A 202 13.06 -39.13 20.62
C ALA A 202 12.25 -37.85 20.24
N VAL A 203 10.94 -37.86 20.47
CA VAL A 203 10.07 -36.71 20.26
C VAL A 203 10.52 -35.52 21.10
N LEU A 204 10.74 -35.71 22.42
CA LEU A 204 11.21 -34.69 23.35
C LEU A 204 12.53 -34.06 22.89
N TRP A 205 13.52 -34.89 22.59
CA TRP A 205 14.81 -34.43 22.09
C TRP A 205 14.71 -33.65 20.79
N THR A 206 13.92 -34.16 19.84
CA THR A 206 13.76 -33.49 18.56
C THR A 206 13.10 -32.13 18.71
N TYR A 207 12.07 -32.01 19.55
CA TYR A 207 11.46 -30.71 19.84
C TYR A 207 12.42 -29.74 20.50
N ALA A 208 13.17 -30.19 21.50
CA ALA A 208 14.15 -29.34 22.16
C ALA A 208 15.23 -28.84 21.20
N LEU A 209 15.70 -29.68 20.31
CA LEU A 209 16.65 -29.28 19.28
C LEU A 209 16.04 -28.34 18.26
N GLY A 210 14.76 -28.50 17.92
CA GLY A 210 14.03 -27.57 17.10
C GLY A 210 13.96 -26.19 17.72
N ILE A 211 13.72 -26.10 19.02
CA ILE A 211 13.73 -24.81 19.76
C ILE A 211 15.13 -24.20 19.74
N LEU A 212 16.16 -24.98 20.01
CA LEU A 212 17.55 -24.54 20.06
C LEU A 212 18.08 -24.06 18.72
N ASP A 213 17.98 -24.94 17.70
CA ASP A 213 18.64 -24.70 16.42
C ASP A 213 17.81 -23.81 15.50
N PHE A 214 16.50 -23.86 15.64
CA PHE A 214 15.60 -23.20 14.71
C PHE A 214 14.67 -22.18 15.37
N HIS A 215 14.79 -21.95 16.67
CA HIS A 215 13.93 -21.05 17.43
C HIS A 215 12.43 -21.26 17.17
N ILE A 216 12.05 -22.50 16.94
CA ILE A 216 10.66 -22.86 16.74
C ILE A 216 9.95 -22.65 18.07
N THR A 217 8.90 -21.83 18.06
CA THR A 217 7.89 -21.90 19.10
C THR A 217 7.14 -23.20 18.83
N PRO A 218 7.26 -24.22 19.67
CA PRO A 218 6.47 -25.41 19.45
C PRO A 218 5.00 -24.99 19.48
N ASP A 219 4.24 -25.40 18.47
CA ASP A 219 2.78 -25.48 18.52
C ASP A 219 2.42 -26.59 19.51
N PHE A 220 2.75 -26.39 20.76
CA PHE A 220 2.25 -27.23 21.82
C PHE A 220 0.80 -26.77 22.07
N GLU A 221 -0.13 -27.61 21.73
CA GLU A 221 -1.41 -27.54 22.42
C GLU A 221 -1.11 -27.65 23.93
N ASP A 222 -1.80 -26.89 24.76
CA ASP A 222 -1.64 -26.93 26.22
C ASP A 222 -1.71 -28.36 26.84
N SER A 223 -2.17 -29.34 26.08
CA SER A 223 -2.20 -30.74 26.40
C SER A 223 -0.86 -31.48 26.29
N ASP A 224 0.09 -31.00 25.50
CA ASP A 224 1.35 -31.69 25.24
C ASP A 224 2.39 -31.49 26.37
N ILE A 225 2.38 -30.34 27.03
CA ILE A 225 3.31 -29.99 28.14
C ILE A 225 3.22 -31.00 29.31
N PRO A 226 2.03 -31.38 29.80
CA PRO A 226 1.92 -32.40 30.85
C PRO A 226 2.48 -33.76 30.44
N GLN A 227 2.36 -34.15 29.16
CA GLN A 227 2.91 -35.39 28.68
C GLN A 227 4.44 -35.39 28.65
N PHE A 228 5.05 -34.28 28.30
CA PHE A 228 6.51 -34.12 28.36
C PHE A 228 7.03 -34.29 29.79
N ARG A 229 6.36 -33.75 30.79
CA ARG A 229 6.73 -33.98 32.20
C ARG A 229 6.62 -35.46 32.62
N ILE A 230 5.57 -36.14 32.21
CA ILE A 230 5.40 -37.56 32.47
C ILE A 230 6.53 -38.37 31.83
N TYR A 231 6.93 -38.04 30.59
CA TYR A 231 8.02 -38.73 29.90
C TYR A 231 9.38 -38.47 30.54
N SER A 232 9.64 -37.29 31.07
CA SER A 232 10.89 -36.95 31.77
C SER A 232 11.06 -37.77 33.06
N THR A 233 9.96 -38.15 33.71
CA THR A 233 9.98 -38.97 34.94
C THR A 233 10.18 -40.47 34.69
N LEU A 234 9.89 -40.95 33.49
CA LEU A 234 9.99 -42.35 33.12
C LEU A 234 11.43 -42.79 32.74
N VAL A 235 12.38 -41.86 32.65
CA VAL A 235 13.76 -42.06 32.19
C VAL A 235 14.71 -42.01 33.36
N SER A 236 14.96 -43.12 34.03
CA SER A 236 15.70 -43.18 35.27
C SER A 236 17.18 -42.80 35.15
N ASP A 237 17.83 -43.00 34.01
CA ASP A 237 19.28 -42.82 33.89
C ASP A 237 19.70 -41.43 33.34
N LYS A 238 18.78 -40.74 32.69
CA LYS A 238 19.02 -39.37 32.14
C LYS A 238 17.98 -38.34 32.63
N GLY A 239 17.33 -38.62 33.75
CA GLY A 239 16.23 -37.82 34.25
C GLY A 239 16.55 -36.34 34.48
N LYS A 240 17.77 -36.04 34.89
CA LYS A 240 18.20 -34.65 35.13
C LYS A 240 18.31 -33.84 33.84
N GLU A 241 18.92 -34.41 32.81
CA GLU A 241 19.08 -33.76 31.49
C GLU A 241 17.72 -33.56 30.83
N LEU A 242 16.85 -34.57 30.90
CA LEU A 242 15.51 -34.49 30.34
C LEU A 242 14.60 -33.54 31.12
N THR A 243 14.71 -33.48 32.44
CA THR A 243 13.98 -32.51 33.25
C THR A 243 14.42 -31.09 32.91
N GLN A 244 15.72 -30.84 32.81
CA GLN A 244 16.26 -29.54 32.37
C GLN A 244 15.77 -29.18 30.96
N LEU A 245 15.69 -30.15 30.07
CA LEU A 245 15.16 -29.97 28.73
C LEU A 245 13.67 -29.58 28.73
N VAL A 246 12.85 -30.24 29.51
CA VAL A 246 11.43 -29.95 29.70
C VAL A 246 11.27 -28.57 30.34
N ASP A 247 12.02 -28.27 31.38
CA ASP A 247 12.00 -26.94 32.00
C ASP A 247 12.43 -25.83 31.01
N SER A 248 13.39 -26.11 30.14
CA SER A 248 13.77 -25.17 29.07
C SER A 248 12.71 -24.96 28.02
N ILE A 249 11.95 -25.99 27.67
CA ILE A 249 10.81 -25.91 26.76
C ILE A 249 9.70 -25.06 27.39
N GLU A 250 9.32 -25.37 28.64
CA GLU A 250 8.26 -24.61 29.35
C GLU A 250 8.60 -23.15 29.55
N ASN A 251 9.86 -22.89 29.94
CA ASN A 251 10.32 -21.52 30.23
C ASN A 251 10.91 -20.82 28.99
N ARG A 252 10.91 -21.48 27.83
CA ARG A 252 11.58 -21.03 26.63
C ARG A 252 13.07 -20.70 26.86
N VAL A 253 13.69 -21.43 27.78
CA VAL A 253 15.11 -21.33 28.11
C VAL A 253 15.84 -22.49 27.49
N PRO A 254 16.94 -22.27 26.73
CA PRO A 254 17.70 -23.35 26.10
C PRO A 254 18.33 -24.32 27.11
N PRO A 255 18.55 -25.60 26.73
CA PRO A 255 19.26 -26.56 27.61
C PRO A 255 20.69 -26.13 27.92
N VAL A 256 21.19 -26.61 29.06
CA VAL A 256 22.45 -26.17 29.71
C VAL A 256 23.66 -26.21 28.79
N ASP A 257 23.81 -27.21 27.90
CA ASP A 257 25.01 -27.36 27.07
C ASP A 257 25.16 -26.28 25.98
N SER A 258 24.08 -25.62 25.63
CA SER A 258 24.06 -24.50 24.69
C SER A 258 23.40 -23.25 25.29
N GLU A 259 22.96 -23.35 26.55
CA GLU A 259 22.22 -22.28 27.24
C GLU A 259 22.94 -20.93 27.20
N TYR A 260 24.24 -20.97 27.45
CA TYR A 260 25.07 -19.79 27.48
C TYR A 260 25.10 -19.06 26.13
N PHE A 261 25.37 -19.78 25.04
CA PHE A 261 25.44 -19.19 23.70
C PHE A 261 24.08 -18.70 23.23
N HIS A 262 23.04 -19.47 23.50
CA HIS A 262 21.68 -19.13 23.09
C HIS A 262 21.15 -17.89 23.80
N LYS A 263 21.36 -17.82 25.10
CA LYS A 263 20.99 -16.68 25.93
C LYS A 263 21.72 -15.41 25.46
N LEU A 264 23.02 -15.54 25.17
CA LEU A 264 23.82 -14.43 24.66
C LEU A 264 23.31 -13.97 23.31
N ASP A 265 22.95 -14.86 22.41
CA ASP A 265 22.43 -14.48 21.08
C ASP A 265 21.06 -13.82 21.18
N PHE A 266 20.18 -14.36 22.01
CA PHE A 266 18.84 -13.79 22.22
C PHE A 266 18.89 -12.39 22.84
N GLU A 267 19.80 -12.15 23.74
CA GLU A 267 20.00 -10.87 24.44
C GLU A 267 21.08 -10.01 23.77
N TYR A 268 21.51 -10.36 22.56
CA TYR A 268 22.68 -9.77 21.92
C TYR A 268 22.74 -8.25 21.99
N PRO A 269 21.73 -7.45 21.66
CA PRO A 269 21.85 -6.00 21.75
C PRO A 269 22.11 -5.48 23.17
N ALA A 270 21.49 -6.11 24.17
CA ALA A 270 21.66 -5.74 25.57
C ALA A 270 22.96 -6.25 26.19
N THR A 271 23.58 -7.30 25.62
CA THR A 271 24.72 -8.00 26.16
C THR A 271 25.99 -7.88 25.32
N LYS A 272 25.99 -7.01 24.30
CA LYS A 272 27.12 -6.82 23.37
C LYS A 272 28.46 -6.62 24.09
N GLN A 273 28.51 -5.83 25.16
CA GLN A 273 29.73 -5.62 25.95
C GLN A 273 30.20 -6.89 26.64
N LYS A 274 29.27 -7.75 27.13
CA LYS A 274 29.64 -9.03 27.76
C LYS A 274 30.17 -9.99 26.70
N ILE A 275 29.55 -10.07 25.54
CA ILE A 275 29.97 -10.92 24.41
C ILE A 275 31.39 -10.52 23.97
N ALA A 276 31.69 -9.24 23.87
CA ALA A 276 32.97 -8.73 23.41
C ALA A 276 34.16 -9.17 24.31
N SER A 277 33.89 -9.46 25.58
CA SER A 277 34.92 -9.88 26.55
C SER A 277 35.12 -11.38 26.68
N LEU A 278 34.33 -12.20 25.93
CA LEU A 278 34.40 -13.65 26.04
C LEU A 278 35.50 -14.22 25.16
N GLU A 279 36.26 -15.17 25.71
CA GLU A 279 37.19 -15.99 24.95
C GLU A 279 36.56 -17.34 24.62
N PHE A 280 36.75 -17.78 23.39
CA PHE A 280 36.22 -19.04 22.89
C PHE A 280 37.34 -19.91 22.38
N ASP A 281 37.35 -21.19 22.80
CA ASP A 281 38.22 -22.20 22.24
C ASP A 281 37.72 -22.61 20.83
N ILE A 282 38.54 -22.36 19.82
CA ILE A 282 38.24 -22.76 18.47
C ILE A 282 38.61 -24.23 18.29
N PRO A 283 37.66 -25.14 18.00
CA PRO A 283 37.96 -26.55 17.91
C PRO A 283 38.92 -26.84 16.75
N GLU A 284 39.97 -27.59 17.05
CA GLU A 284 40.95 -28.07 16.04
C GLU A 284 40.31 -29.02 15.00
N LYS A 285 39.41 -29.91 15.47
CA LYS A 285 38.70 -30.85 14.63
C LYS A 285 37.20 -30.73 14.79
N ILE A 286 36.48 -30.79 13.69
CA ILE A 286 35.00 -30.68 13.64
C ILE A 286 34.42 -32.05 13.38
N GLU A 287 33.54 -32.52 14.27
CA GLU A 287 32.86 -33.80 14.23
C GLU A 287 31.37 -33.57 14.55
N LYS A 288 30.51 -34.57 14.36
CA LYS A 288 29.09 -34.46 14.73
C LYS A 288 28.90 -34.11 16.21
N SER A 289 29.74 -34.67 17.07
CA SER A 289 29.69 -34.47 18.54
C SER A 289 29.92 -33.01 18.99
N ASN A 290 30.74 -32.26 18.25
CA ASN A 290 31.03 -30.84 18.58
C ASN A 290 30.51 -29.85 17.53
N LEU A 291 29.70 -30.32 16.57
CA LEU A 291 29.19 -29.47 15.47
C LEU A 291 28.45 -28.23 15.98
N ARG A 292 27.56 -28.40 16.96
CA ARG A 292 26.81 -27.28 17.57
C ARG A 292 27.71 -26.30 18.30
N SER A 293 28.60 -26.82 19.11
CA SER A 293 29.58 -25.99 19.83
C SER A 293 30.45 -25.19 18.85
N ALA A 294 30.93 -25.84 17.77
CA ALA A 294 31.68 -25.15 16.72
C ALA A 294 30.85 -24.04 16.05
N PHE A 295 29.58 -24.34 15.72
CA PHE A 295 28.66 -23.35 15.13
C PHE A 295 28.43 -22.16 16.07
N TYR A 296 28.11 -22.42 17.36
CA TYR A 296 27.89 -21.31 18.31
C TYR A 296 29.17 -20.52 18.55
N THR A 297 30.33 -21.15 18.52
CA THR A 297 31.62 -20.44 18.58
C THR A 297 31.77 -19.52 17.38
N ALA A 298 31.46 -20.00 16.14
CA ALA A 298 31.50 -19.16 14.96
C ALA A 298 30.50 -18.00 15.03
N LEU A 299 29.28 -18.26 15.53
CA LEU A 299 28.25 -17.24 15.74
C LEU A 299 28.71 -16.18 16.75
N MET A 300 29.31 -16.59 17.89
CA MET A 300 29.80 -15.62 18.88
C MET A 300 30.99 -14.82 18.37
N LEU A 301 31.86 -15.42 17.58
CA LEU A 301 32.92 -14.66 16.89
C LEU A 301 32.33 -13.63 15.93
N PHE A 302 31.27 -13.97 15.22
CA PHE A 302 30.52 -13.03 14.39
C PHE A 302 29.91 -11.89 15.22
N ARG A 303 29.31 -12.20 16.36
CA ARG A 303 28.75 -11.20 17.31
C ARG A 303 29.82 -10.31 17.96
N GLN A 304 31.07 -10.76 17.98
CA GLN A 304 32.24 -9.99 18.42
C GLN A 304 32.85 -9.10 17.32
N ASP A 305 32.19 -8.98 16.17
CA ASP A 305 32.71 -8.31 14.97
C ASP A 305 34.04 -8.93 14.45
N ARG A 306 34.34 -10.20 14.82
CA ARG A 306 35.51 -10.98 14.35
C ARG A 306 35.16 -11.79 13.11
N PHE A 307 34.71 -11.11 12.05
CA PHE A 307 34.10 -11.76 10.88
C PHE A 307 35.06 -12.70 10.15
N GLN A 308 36.36 -12.39 10.10
CA GLN A 308 37.34 -13.28 9.46
C GLN A 308 37.44 -14.63 10.20
N ALA A 309 37.62 -14.60 11.53
CA ALA A 309 37.72 -15.82 12.34
C ALA A 309 36.41 -16.62 12.33
N ALA A 310 35.28 -15.93 12.39
CA ALA A 310 33.97 -16.56 12.25
C ALA A 310 33.83 -17.26 10.88
N GLY A 311 34.25 -16.60 9.80
CA GLY A 311 34.20 -17.14 8.44
C GLY A 311 35.11 -18.34 8.23
N GLU A 312 36.33 -18.31 8.76
CA GLU A 312 37.27 -19.44 8.70
C GLU A 312 36.75 -20.69 9.43
N LEU A 313 36.21 -20.50 10.63
CA LEU A 313 35.59 -21.60 11.38
C LEU A 313 34.33 -22.12 10.67
N ASN A 314 33.46 -21.23 10.23
CA ASN A 314 32.21 -21.60 9.56
C ASN A 314 32.45 -22.30 8.23
N LYS A 315 33.46 -21.91 7.45
CA LYS A 315 33.89 -22.64 6.24
C LYS A 315 34.33 -24.07 6.54
N ARG A 316 35.11 -24.27 7.59
CA ARG A 316 35.52 -25.60 8.03
C ARG A 316 34.31 -26.46 8.43
N ILE A 317 33.28 -25.88 9.02
CA ILE A 317 32.03 -26.57 9.31
C ILE A 317 31.35 -26.98 7.99
N LEU A 318 31.23 -26.09 7.04
CA LEU A 318 30.57 -26.35 5.75
C LEU A 318 31.36 -27.28 4.82
N GLU A 319 32.69 -27.37 4.94
CA GLU A 319 33.51 -28.36 4.24
C GLU A 319 33.18 -29.80 4.65
N ILE A 320 32.82 -29.99 5.93
CA ILE A 320 32.50 -31.32 6.49
C ILE A 320 30.99 -31.58 6.42
N PHE A 321 30.19 -30.55 6.69
CA PHE A 321 28.73 -30.59 6.72
C PHE A 321 28.13 -29.54 5.78
N PRO A 322 28.17 -29.74 4.44
CA PRO A 322 27.74 -28.75 3.46
C PRO A 322 26.27 -28.32 3.59
N HIS A 323 25.43 -29.19 4.10
CA HIS A 323 23.97 -29.00 4.23
C HIS A 323 23.56 -28.51 5.62
N TYR A 324 24.51 -28.11 6.49
CA TYR A 324 24.17 -27.58 7.80
C TYR A 324 23.56 -26.19 7.64
N GLU A 325 22.24 -26.12 7.74
CA GLU A 325 21.45 -24.94 7.44
C GLU A 325 21.84 -23.70 8.25
N LEU A 326 22.11 -23.87 9.54
CA LEU A 326 22.51 -22.75 10.39
C LEU A 326 23.84 -22.13 9.95
N SER A 327 24.82 -22.98 9.61
CA SER A 327 26.12 -22.51 9.09
C SER A 327 26.01 -21.89 7.71
N GLN A 328 25.10 -22.36 6.83
CA GLN A 328 24.84 -21.70 5.55
C GLN A 328 24.29 -20.28 5.76
N LYS A 329 23.34 -20.10 6.68
CA LYS A 329 22.80 -18.77 7.03
C LYS A 329 23.86 -17.88 7.65
N LEU A 330 24.65 -18.40 8.57
CA LEU A 330 25.77 -17.66 9.16
C LEU A 330 26.79 -17.24 8.09
N GLN A 331 27.05 -18.09 7.09
CA GLN A 331 27.95 -17.71 6.00
C GLN A 331 27.40 -16.53 5.20
N ILE A 332 26.10 -16.56 4.88
CA ILE A 332 25.43 -15.44 4.20
C ILE A 332 25.55 -14.15 5.02
N MET A 333 25.35 -14.23 6.34
CA MET A 333 25.50 -13.08 7.24
C MET A 333 26.93 -12.53 7.28
N ILE A 334 27.92 -13.43 7.34
CA ILE A 334 29.36 -13.06 7.32
C ILE A 334 29.72 -12.39 5.99
N ASP A 335 29.31 -12.98 4.88
CA ASP A 335 29.62 -12.47 3.55
C ASP A 335 28.96 -11.11 3.30
N ALA A 336 27.70 -10.94 3.75
CA ALA A 336 26.98 -9.67 3.70
C ALA A 336 27.67 -8.59 4.55
N LYS A 337 28.08 -8.91 5.78
CA LYS A 337 28.83 -7.97 6.64
C LYS A 337 30.17 -7.56 6.02
N ASN A 338 30.93 -8.51 5.51
CA ASN A 338 32.20 -8.23 4.83
C ASN A 338 32.01 -7.33 3.59
N ALA A 339 30.94 -7.53 2.83
CA ALA A 339 30.59 -6.68 1.69
C ALA A 339 30.25 -5.26 2.13
N LEU A 340 29.44 -5.11 3.16
CA LEU A 340 29.05 -3.80 3.73
C LEU A 340 30.28 -3.03 4.26
N GLU A 341 31.16 -3.69 5.04
CA GLU A 341 32.34 -3.04 5.61
C GLU A 341 33.37 -2.66 4.53
N SER A 342 33.56 -3.49 3.52
CA SER A 342 34.49 -3.23 2.42
C SER A 342 33.92 -2.33 1.32
N ASN A 343 32.63 -2.00 1.38
CA ASN A 343 31.85 -1.30 0.35
C ASN A 343 32.03 -1.93 -1.05
N LYS A 344 32.02 -3.28 -1.08
CA LYS A 344 32.13 -4.08 -2.29
C LYS A 344 30.80 -4.73 -2.60
N GLU A 345 30.59 -5.06 -3.87
CA GLU A 345 29.44 -5.88 -4.24
C GLU A 345 29.58 -7.29 -3.66
N LEU A 346 28.47 -7.85 -3.21
CA LEU A 346 28.42 -9.18 -2.64
C LEU A 346 28.56 -10.24 -3.75
N GLU A 347 29.62 -11.03 -3.67
CA GLU A 347 29.80 -12.17 -4.56
C GLU A 347 28.71 -13.23 -4.29
N ASN A 348 28.13 -13.82 -5.35
CA ASN A 348 27.08 -14.84 -5.30
C ASN A 348 25.77 -14.39 -4.63
N ALA A 349 25.41 -13.10 -4.68
CA ALA A 349 24.18 -12.57 -4.11
C ALA A 349 22.92 -13.34 -4.55
N GLU A 350 22.78 -13.65 -5.84
CA GLU A 350 21.66 -14.42 -6.38
C GLU A 350 21.55 -15.81 -5.77
N HIS A 351 22.68 -16.48 -5.54
CA HIS A 351 22.70 -17.79 -4.87
C HIS A 351 22.25 -17.70 -3.42
N SER A 352 22.70 -16.69 -2.70
CA SER A 352 22.31 -16.42 -1.31
C SER A 352 20.81 -16.11 -1.19
N ILE A 353 20.26 -15.31 -2.12
CA ILE A 353 18.82 -15.05 -2.20
C ILE A 353 18.05 -16.34 -2.46
N ALA A 354 18.48 -17.15 -3.43
CA ALA A 354 17.82 -18.42 -3.75
C ALA A 354 17.83 -19.41 -2.56
N ILE A 355 18.90 -19.46 -1.79
CA ILE A 355 18.97 -20.24 -0.56
C ILE A 355 17.92 -19.74 0.44
N LEU A 356 17.87 -18.45 0.71
CA LEU A 356 16.94 -17.88 1.66
C LEU A 356 15.47 -17.99 1.22
N ASP A 357 15.19 -17.88 -0.07
CA ASP A 357 13.84 -18.04 -0.62
C ASP A 357 13.33 -19.48 -0.53
N ASN A 358 14.20 -20.47 -0.70
CA ASN A 358 13.86 -21.87 -0.48
C ASN A 358 13.43 -22.14 0.98
N TRP A 359 14.06 -21.46 1.93
CA TRP A 359 13.71 -21.61 3.35
C TRP A 359 12.47 -20.86 3.77
N LYS A 360 12.08 -19.78 3.06
CA LYS A 360 10.87 -19.00 3.33
C LYS A 360 9.61 -19.87 3.43
N ASN A 361 9.49 -20.86 2.56
CA ASN A 361 8.34 -21.75 2.51
C ASN A 361 8.36 -22.83 3.60
N LEU A 362 9.50 -23.06 4.25
CA LEU A 362 9.71 -24.14 5.20
C LEU A 362 9.53 -23.67 6.66
N SER A 363 9.87 -22.44 6.97
CA SER A 363 9.70 -21.87 8.33
C SER A 363 9.87 -20.36 8.35
N PRO A 364 8.79 -19.58 8.16
CA PRO A 364 8.85 -18.13 8.07
C PRO A 364 9.27 -17.43 9.39
N GLU A 365 9.11 -18.07 10.54
CA GLU A 365 9.28 -17.44 11.85
C GLU A 365 10.65 -17.66 12.50
N ARG A 366 11.70 -17.92 11.72
CA ARG A 366 13.01 -18.20 12.26
C ARG A 366 13.88 -16.96 12.41
N TYR A 367 14.46 -16.81 13.58
CA TYR A 367 15.33 -15.70 13.90
C TYR A 367 16.49 -15.52 12.91
N PHE A 368 17.33 -16.55 12.76
CA PHE A 368 18.47 -16.49 11.85
C PHE A 368 18.09 -16.25 10.39
N PHE A 369 16.95 -16.75 9.96
CA PHE A 369 16.46 -16.53 8.62
C PHE A 369 16.18 -15.04 8.37
N GLY A 370 15.46 -14.39 9.29
CA GLY A 370 15.13 -12.98 9.16
C GLY A 370 16.37 -12.09 9.27
N GLU A 371 17.29 -12.37 10.19
CA GLU A 371 18.52 -11.60 10.33
C GLU A 371 19.42 -11.74 9.08
N ALA A 372 19.57 -12.95 8.56
CA ALA A 372 20.32 -13.17 7.33
C ALA A 372 19.72 -12.42 6.13
N LYS A 373 18.38 -12.36 6.03
CA LYS A 373 17.70 -11.55 5.02
C LYS A 373 17.95 -10.07 5.17
N ILE A 374 17.88 -9.53 6.39
CA ILE A 374 18.14 -8.12 6.64
C ILE A 374 19.54 -7.75 6.15
N LEU A 375 20.55 -8.48 6.64
CA LEU A 375 21.94 -8.21 6.27
C LEU A 375 22.21 -8.37 4.76
N LEU A 376 21.62 -9.41 4.15
CA LEU A 376 21.71 -9.62 2.71
C LEU A 376 21.05 -8.48 1.94
N GLY A 377 19.84 -8.07 2.33
CA GLY A 377 19.10 -6.97 1.71
C GLY A 377 19.85 -5.65 1.80
N GLU A 378 20.48 -5.35 2.94
CA GLU A 378 21.34 -4.19 3.12
C GLU A 378 22.56 -4.25 2.17
N ALA A 379 23.23 -5.41 2.09
CA ALA A 379 24.42 -5.59 1.26
C ALA A 379 24.12 -5.46 -0.25
N VAL A 380 22.97 -5.98 -0.69
CA VAL A 380 22.54 -5.88 -2.11
C VAL A 380 21.71 -4.63 -2.40
N LYS A 381 21.40 -3.82 -1.39
CA LYS A 381 20.56 -2.60 -1.45
C LYS A 381 19.14 -2.88 -1.96
N ASP A 382 18.56 -4.01 -1.56
CA ASP A 382 17.18 -4.39 -1.88
C ASP A 382 16.28 -4.25 -0.64
N GLU A 383 15.50 -3.17 -0.59
CA GLU A 383 14.58 -2.86 0.51
C GLU A 383 13.55 -3.98 0.75
N LYS A 384 13.13 -4.71 -0.29
CA LYS A 384 12.12 -5.77 -0.14
C LYS A 384 12.65 -6.95 0.66
N ILE A 385 13.92 -7.30 0.46
CA ILE A 385 14.56 -8.38 1.20
C ILE A 385 14.72 -7.98 2.67
N VAL A 386 15.08 -6.70 2.93
CA VAL A 386 15.16 -6.16 4.30
C VAL A 386 13.80 -6.22 4.99
N VAL A 387 12.74 -5.76 4.31
CA VAL A 387 11.36 -5.78 4.84
C VAL A 387 10.90 -7.20 5.14
N ASP A 388 11.13 -8.14 4.23
CA ASP A 388 10.79 -9.57 4.44
C ASP A 388 11.53 -10.15 5.67
N GLY A 389 12.81 -9.81 5.82
CA GLY A 389 13.62 -10.19 6.98
C GLY A 389 13.09 -9.56 8.27
N PHE A 390 12.77 -8.29 8.24
CA PHE A 390 12.23 -7.56 9.39
C PHE A 390 10.99 -8.25 9.98
N TYR A 391 9.97 -8.51 9.17
CA TYR A 391 8.74 -9.17 9.64
C TYR A 391 8.94 -10.63 10.09
N SER A 392 10.06 -11.23 9.72
CA SER A 392 10.41 -12.59 10.16
C SER A 392 11.10 -12.60 11.55
N VAL A 393 11.77 -11.51 11.94
CA VAL A 393 12.59 -11.41 13.16
C VAL A 393 11.93 -10.60 14.25
N CYS A 394 11.33 -9.48 13.86
CA CYS A 394 10.75 -8.54 14.82
C CYS A 394 9.34 -9.01 15.22
N PRO A 395 8.90 -8.91 16.43
CA PRO A 395 9.09 -7.80 17.34
C PRO A 395 9.99 -8.11 18.55
N GLY A 396 10.38 -7.06 19.24
CA GLY A 396 10.97 -7.18 20.58
C GLY A 396 12.48 -6.99 20.66
N ARG A 397 13.15 -6.69 19.55
CA ARG A 397 14.59 -6.50 19.49
C ARG A 397 14.96 -5.04 19.22
N THR A 398 15.98 -4.53 19.93
CA THR A 398 16.41 -3.12 19.80
C THR A 398 16.91 -2.79 18.39
N PHE A 399 17.63 -3.69 17.72
CA PHE A 399 18.11 -3.45 16.35
C PHE A 399 16.98 -3.30 15.33
N CYS A 400 15.81 -3.88 15.56
CA CYS A 400 14.64 -3.69 14.72
C CYS A 400 14.18 -2.22 14.72
N ARG A 401 14.34 -1.53 15.84
CA ARG A 401 14.06 -0.09 15.92
C ARG A 401 14.99 0.72 15.03
N ASP A 402 16.25 0.34 14.99
CA ASP A 402 17.26 1.04 14.19
C ASP A 402 16.95 0.87 12.69
N ILE A 403 16.61 -0.35 12.27
CA ILE A 403 16.15 -0.60 10.89
C ILE A 403 14.93 0.24 10.54
N ALA A 404 13.89 0.23 11.38
CA ALA A 404 12.70 1.02 11.14
C ALA A 404 13.01 2.53 11.10
N ARG A 405 13.95 3.03 11.91
CA ARG A 405 14.43 4.42 11.86
C ARG A 405 15.17 4.76 10.58
N ASP A 406 15.97 3.84 10.05
CA ASP A 406 16.63 4.05 8.76
C ASP A 406 15.60 4.15 7.61
N PHE A 407 14.56 3.33 7.66
CA PHE A 407 13.43 3.43 6.72
C PHE A 407 12.64 4.74 6.84
N ILE A 408 12.65 5.43 7.98
CA ILE A 408 12.02 6.75 8.09
C ILE A 408 12.56 7.73 7.04
N LYS A 409 13.83 7.62 6.69
CA LYS A 409 14.49 8.52 5.72
C LYS A 409 14.22 8.13 4.27
N THR A 410 14.09 6.84 3.97
CA THR A 410 13.99 6.29 2.61
C THR A 410 12.56 5.94 2.22
N ASN A 411 11.79 5.35 3.14
CA ASN A 411 10.44 4.87 2.93
C ASN A 411 9.57 5.03 4.19
N PRO A 412 9.12 6.27 4.50
CA PRO A 412 8.38 6.56 5.74
C PRO A 412 7.12 5.72 5.93
N ASN A 413 6.45 5.35 4.84
CA ASN A 413 5.24 4.54 4.89
C ASN A 413 5.54 3.12 5.40
N GLU A 414 6.62 2.50 4.93
CA GLU A 414 7.04 1.18 5.42
C GLU A 414 7.59 1.27 6.84
N ALA A 415 8.35 2.32 7.17
CA ALA A 415 8.79 2.57 8.55
C ALA A 415 7.61 2.64 9.52
N TYR A 416 6.51 3.29 9.11
CA TYR A 416 5.30 3.36 9.92
C TYR A 416 4.66 1.97 10.13
N ARG A 417 4.59 1.14 9.09
CA ARG A 417 4.09 -0.24 9.20
C ARG A 417 4.96 -1.08 10.13
N MET A 418 6.28 -0.96 10.00
CA MET A 418 7.25 -1.62 10.89
C MET A 418 7.06 -1.21 12.34
N ALA A 419 6.91 0.09 12.60
CA ALA A 419 6.70 0.63 13.96
C ALA A 419 5.39 0.12 14.57
N LEU A 420 4.29 0.10 13.81
CA LEU A 420 3.01 -0.48 14.25
C LEU A 420 3.15 -1.97 14.55
N TYR A 421 3.80 -2.72 13.68
CA TYR A 421 4.03 -4.15 13.88
C TYR A 421 4.78 -4.43 15.18
N MET A 422 5.82 -3.64 15.47
CA MET A 422 6.57 -3.75 16.72
C MET A 422 5.71 -3.42 17.94
N LYS A 423 4.87 -2.39 17.85
CA LYS A 423 3.96 -1.98 18.92
C LYS A 423 2.87 -3.03 19.20
N GLU A 424 2.29 -3.63 18.17
CA GLU A 424 1.11 -4.50 18.29
C GLU A 424 1.46 -5.95 18.66
N LYS A 425 2.59 -6.46 18.18
CA LYS A 425 2.96 -7.88 18.35
C LYS A 425 3.73 -8.21 19.62
N LYS A 426 3.66 -7.38 20.64
CA LYS A 426 4.33 -7.66 21.90
C LYS A 426 3.49 -8.51 22.84
N ASP A 427 4.02 -9.68 23.22
CA ASP A 427 3.59 -10.45 24.37
C ASP A 427 4.04 -9.80 25.71
N SER A 428 4.86 -8.74 25.65
CA SER A 428 5.42 -8.04 26.81
C SER A 428 4.83 -6.65 26.98
N ALA A 429 5.01 -6.06 28.17
CA ALA A 429 4.55 -4.72 28.53
C ALA A 429 4.86 -3.68 27.46
N ARG A 430 3.95 -2.71 27.26
CA ARG A 430 4.13 -1.55 26.38
C ARG A 430 5.48 -0.90 26.63
N ASP A 431 6.18 -0.54 25.56
CA ASP A 431 7.50 0.09 25.62
C ASP A 431 7.42 1.49 25.00
N GLY A 432 7.85 2.50 25.74
CA GLY A 432 7.82 3.88 25.28
C GLY A 432 8.64 4.13 24.02
N GLU A 433 9.74 3.40 23.81
CA GLU A 433 10.56 3.51 22.60
C GLU A 433 9.85 3.03 21.33
N ASP A 434 8.98 2.03 21.43
CA ASP A 434 8.19 1.58 20.26
C ASP A 434 7.10 2.59 19.92
N ILE A 435 6.47 3.21 20.93
CA ILE A 435 5.48 4.26 20.71
C ILE A 435 6.15 5.52 20.14
N LYS A 436 7.34 5.85 20.60
CA LYS A 436 8.17 6.92 20.06
C LYS A 436 8.49 6.68 18.57
N LEU A 437 8.85 5.45 18.22
CA LEU A 437 9.10 5.08 16.83
C LEU A 437 7.85 5.24 15.97
N VAL A 438 6.66 4.89 16.48
CA VAL A 438 5.39 5.14 15.78
C VAL A 438 5.19 6.63 15.57
N LEU A 439 5.47 7.47 16.56
CA LEU A 439 5.38 8.92 16.45
C LEU A 439 6.33 9.46 15.36
N GLU A 440 7.61 9.07 15.42
CA GLU A 440 8.64 9.50 14.48
C GLU A 440 8.28 9.10 13.04
N ALA A 441 7.87 7.84 12.83
CA ALA A 441 7.49 7.32 11.51
C ALA A 441 6.18 7.94 10.98
N SER A 442 5.18 8.15 11.84
CA SER A 442 3.95 8.84 11.48
C SER A 442 4.21 10.28 11.04
N LEU A 443 5.07 10.99 11.79
CA LEU A 443 5.45 12.37 11.46
C LEU A 443 6.15 12.43 10.10
N ALA A 444 7.10 11.55 9.85
CA ALA A 444 7.80 11.48 8.57
C ALA A 444 6.89 11.12 7.39
N ASN A 445 5.86 10.31 7.65
CA ASN A 445 4.83 9.94 6.68
C ASN A 445 3.72 11.00 6.52
N ASN A 446 3.82 12.13 7.22
CA ASN A 446 2.76 13.16 7.30
C ASN A 446 1.41 12.63 7.81
N ASP A 447 1.42 11.53 8.55
CA ASP A 447 0.25 10.98 9.23
C ASP A 447 0.11 11.63 10.61
N TYR A 448 -0.33 12.88 10.59
CA TYR A 448 -0.42 13.69 11.81
C TYR A 448 -1.42 13.13 12.82
N SER A 449 -2.43 12.39 12.35
CA SER A 449 -3.43 11.78 13.22
C SER A 449 -2.83 10.71 14.10
N ASN A 450 -2.11 9.75 13.52
CA ASN A 450 -1.45 8.70 14.28
C ASN A 450 -0.27 9.24 15.11
N CYS A 451 0.43 10.28 14.62
CA CYS A 451 1.41 11.01 15.39
C CYS A 451 0.80 11.62 16.67
N TYR A 452 -0.36 12.26 16.56
CA TYR A 452 -1.09 12.84 17.70
C TYR A 452 -1.45 11.76 18.73
N PHE A 453 -2.02 10.66 18.31
CA PHE A 453 -2.36 9.56 19.23
C PHE A 453 -1.13 8.95 19.88
N ALA A 454 -0.04 8.75 19.16
CA ALA A 454 1.20 8.23 19.73
C ALA A 454 1.81 9.20 20.74
N TYR A 455 1.74 10.51 20.50
CA TYR A 455 2.18 11.53 21.44
C TYR A 455 1.39 11.49 22.74
N HIS A 456 0.06 11.44 22.68
CA HIS A 456 -0.78 11.34 23.87
C HIS A 456 -0.58 10.04 24.64
N GLU A 457 -0.36 8.93 23.94
CA GLU A 457 -0.02 7.65 24.56
C GLU A 457 1.32 7.73 25.31
N LEU A 458 2.34 8.40 24.74
CA LEU A 458 3.60 8.66 25.43
C LEU A 458 3.39 9.52 26.68
N GLN A 459 2.67 10.62 26.57
CA GLN A 459 2.41 11.51 27.71
C GLN A 459 1.67 10.77 28.84
N GLN A 460 0.73 9.91 28.51
CA GLN A 460 -0.10 9.21 29.49
C GLN A 460 0.64 8.07 30.20
N PHE A 461 1.42 7.30 29.47
CA PHE A 461 1.99 6.05 29.97
C PHE A 461 3.50 6.10 30.18
N PHE A 462 4.20 7.01 29.51
CA PHE A 462 5.67 7.13 29.53
C PHE A 462 6.12 8.61 29.56
N PRO A 463 5.66 9.42 30.52
CA PRO A 463 5.97 10.84 30.53
C PRO A 463 7.48 11.14 30.62
N GLU A 464 8.27 10.23 31.21
CA GLU A 464 9.71 10.30 31.24
C GLU A 464 10.39 10.15 29.87
N SER A 465 9.71 9.56 28.88
CA SER A 465 10.19 9.41 27.51
C SER A 465 9.93 10.64 26.65
N VAL A 466 9.13 11.61 27.15
CA VAL A 466 8.78 12.83 26.42
C VAL A 466 9.88 13.88 26.63
N ASN A 467 10.82 13.93 25.70
CA ASN A 467 11.84 14.96 25.62
C ASN A 467 11.34 16.19 24.82
N SER A 468 12.18 17.23 24.71
CA SER A 468 11.85 18.44 23.97
C SER A 468 11.47 18.19 22.51
N ASP A 469 12.11 17.24 21.83
CA ASP A 469 11.87 16.94 20.42
C ASP A 469 10.51 16.26 20.22
N ILE A 470 10.17 15.30 21.10
CA ILE A 470 8.87 14.64 21.10
C ILE A 470 7.77 15.62 21.45
N PHE A 471 8.02 16.53 22.39
CA PHE A 471 7.06 17.55 22.75
C PHE A 471 6.79 18.52 21.58
N ALA A 472 7.84 18.95 20.89
CA ALA A 472 7.73 19.77 19.69
C ALA A 472 7.02 19.03 18.53
N ALA A 473 7.31 17.73 18.35
CA ALA A 473 6.61 16.89 17.39
C ALA A 473 5.10 16.75 17.72
N GLY A 474 4.76 16.56 19.00
CA GLY A 474 3.39 16.50 19.48
C GLY A 474 2.65 17.81 19.22
N ALA A 475 3.26 18.96 19.49
CA ALA A 475 2.72 20.27 19.19
C ALA A 475 2.42 20.43 17.68
N LEU A 476 3.35 19.99 16.83
CA LEU A 476 3.15 20.02 15.38
C LEU A 476 2.01 19.10 14.95
N CYS A 477 1.90 17.91 15.53
CA CYS A 477 0.83 16.98 15.19
C CYS A 477 -0.54 17.50 15.64
N SER A 478 -0.63 18.14 16.79
CA SER A 478 -1.85 18.84 17.23
C SER A 478 -2.22 19.99 16.27
N GLU A 479 -1.23 20.81 15.88
CA GLU A 479 -1.41 21.89 14.89
C GLU A 479 -2.01 21.35 13.57
N LYS A 480 -1.39 20.29 13.02
CA LYS A 480 -1.80 19.73 11.72
C LYS A 480 -3.15 19.00 11.75
N ASN A 481 -3.56 18.50 12.90
CA ASN A 481 -4.91 17.94 13.10
C ASN A 481 -5.96 18.99 13.43
N GLY A 482 -5.58 20.24 13.59
CA GLY A 482 -6.51 21.34 13.89
C GLY A 482 -6.85 21.47 15.38
N TYR A 483 -6.14 20.79 16.29
CA TYR A 483 -6.26 20.93 17.74
C TYR A 483 -5.45 22.16 18.19
N PHE A 484 -5.86 23.34 17.69
CA PHE A 484 -5.08 24.58 17.85
C PHE A 484 -4.93 25.06 19.30
N GLU A 485 -5.90 24.78 20.16
CA GLU A 485 -5.80 25.13 21.58
C GLU A 485 -4.64 24.40 22.26
N GLU A 486 -4.56 23.09 22.03
CA GLU A 486 -3.48 22.25 22.57
C GLU A 486 -2.12 22.62 21.94
N ALA A 487 -2.09 22.83 20.64
CA ALA A 487 -0.90 23.25 19.93
C ALA A 487 -0.39 24.60 20.42
N VAL A 488 -1.27 25.59 20.62
CA VAL A 488 -0.91 26.91 21.18
C VAL A 488 -0.32 26.76 22.56
N ALA A 489 -0.96 25.99 23.46
CA ALA A 489 -0.45 25.77 24.81
C ALA A 489 0.95 25.14 24.79
N ALA A 490 1.16 24.13 23.96
CA ALA A 490 2.46 23.47 23.81
C ALA A 490 3.53 24.39 23.22
N TYR A 491 3.21 25.17 22.18
CA TYR A 491 4.16 26.13 21.61
C TYR A 491 4.45 27.31 22.54
N GLU A 492 3.50 27.75 23.35
CA GLU A 492 3.74 28.76 24.39
C GLU A 492 4.74 28.28 25.44
N GLU A 493 4.61 27.01 25.91
CA GLU A 493 5.57 26.40 26.82
C GLU A 493 6.98 26.27 26.20
N ILE A 494 7.06 25.89 24.90
CA ILE A 494 8.35 25.87 24.17
C ILE A 494 8.94 27.29 24.12
N ASN A 495 8.12 28.29 23.77
CA ASN A 495 8.56 29.67 23.59
C ASN A 495 8.93 30.38 24.93
N GLU A 496 8.36 29.93 26.04
CA GLU A 496 8.79 30.40 27.38
C GLU A 496 10.19 29.97 27.74
N LYS A 497 10.54 28.73 27.33
CA LYS A 497 11.88 28.15 27.58
C LYS A 497 12.93 28.75 26.66
N GLU A 498 12.57 28.91 25.38
CA GLU A 498 13.48 29.44 24.36
C GLU A 498 12.68 30.35 23.41
N LYS A 499 12.79 31.65 23.62
CA LYS A 499 12.08 32.65 22.80
C LYS A 499 12.53 32.57 21.35
N ASN A 500 11.58 32.26 20.47
CA ASN A 500 11.80 32.15 19.04
C ASN A 500 10.67 32.88 18.30
N ASP A 501 11.06 33.77 17.41
CA ASP A 501 10.10 34.54 16.61
C ASP A 501 9.26 33.64 15.67
N ASP A 502 9.83 32.53 15.15
CA ASP A 502 9.08 31.57 14.34
C ASP A 502 7.99 30.86 15.15
N THR A 503 8.30 30.44 16.37
CA THR A 503 7.34 29.87 17.30
C THR A 503 6.26 30.88 17.66
N THR A 504 6.65 32.13 17.90
CA THR A 504 5.72 33.25 18.17
C THR A 504 4.77 33.48 16.97
N ALA A 505 5.30 33.41 15.74
CA ALA A 505 4.49 33.55 14.53
C ALA A 505 3.46 32.42 14.39
N LYS A 506 3.84 31.17 14.68
CA LYS A 506 2.93 30.04 14.71
C LYS A 506 1.82 30.19 15.75
N ILE A 507 2.19 30.58 16.97
CA ILE A 507 1.21 30.84 18.04
C ILE A 507 0.20 31.89 17.58
N LEU A 508 0.65 33.00 17.00
CA LEU A 508 -0.23 34.10 16.53
C LEU A 508 -1.14 33.62 15.39
N SER A 509 -0.62 32.81 14.46
CA SER A 509 -1.41 32.20 13.38
C SER A 509 -2.55 31.34 13.93
N MET A 510 -2.25 30.43 14.86
CA MET A 510 -3.25 29.55 15.45
C MET A 510 -4.26 30.32 16.33
N LYS A 511 -3.82 31.32 17.11
CA LYS A 511 -4.73 32.20 17.87
C LYS A 511 -5.69 32.98 16.96
N TYR A 512 -5.20 33.44 15.81
CA TYR A 512 -6.08 34.05 14.81
C TYR A 512 -7.13 33.07 14.30
N ARG A 513 -6.71 31.82 13.98
CA ARG A 513 -7.65 30.79 13.50
C ARG A 513 -8.71 30.40 14.53
N LEU A 514 -8.36 30.43 15.81
CA LEU A 514 -9.29 30.16 16.92
C LEU A 514 -10.30 31.30 17.15
N THR A 515 -9.85 32.56 17.08
CA THR A 515 -10.65 33.72 17.54
C THR A 515 -11.11 34.62 16.41
N ASN A 516 -10.48 34.61 15.25
CA ASN A 516 -10.60 35.54 14.14
C ASN A 516 -10.32 37.02 14.53
N GLU A 517 -9.57 37.25 15.63
CA GLU A 517 -9.23 38.60 16.08
C GLU A 517 -8.12 39.23 15.23
N GLU A 518 -8.41 40.35 14.60
CA GLU A 518 -7.47 41.14 13.79
C GLU A 518 -6.20 41.56 14.56
N LEU A 519 -6.24 41.57 15.90
CA LEU A 519 -5.08 41.85 16.75
C LEU A 519 -3.92 40.88 16.44
N TYR A 520 -4.22 39.59 16.38
CA TYR A 520 -3.18 38.54 16.12
C TYR A 520 -2.65 38.64 14.69
N LEU A 521 -3.51 38.92 13.72
CA LEU A 521 -3.09 39.16 12.35
C LEU A 521 -2.14 40.38 12.25
N ASN A 522 -2.46 41.47 12.91
CA ASN A 522 -1.62 42.69 12.88
C ASN A 522 -0.27 42.46 13.58
N GLN A 523 -0.25 41.72 14.69
CA GLN A 523 0.99 41.33 15.36
C GLN A 523 1.86 40.42 14.48
N LEU A 524 1.26 39.44 13.84
CA LEU A 524 1.97 38.53 12.92
C LEU A 524 2.53 39.30 11.72
N LYS A 525 1.73 40.18 11.12
CA LYS A 525 2.18 41.09 10.05
C LYS A 525 3.37 41.91 10.48
N GLY A 526 3.33 42.50 11.71
CA GLY A 526 4.45 43.24 12.27
C GLY A 526 5.73 42.43 12.45
N LEU A 527 5.63 41.12 12.76
CA LEU A 527 6.78 40.21 12.80
C LEU A 527 7.34 39.93 11.41
N VAL A 528 6.47 39.66 10.43
CA VAL A 528 6.84 39.41 9.03
C VAL A 528 7.48 40.66 8.39
N ASP A 529 7.00 41.87 8.72
CA ASP A 529 7.57 43.11 8.19
C ASP A 529 8.98 43.36 8.76
N LYS A 530 9.26 42.96 9.99
CA LYS A 530 10.59 43.04 10.61
C LYS A 530 11.57 41.99 10.04
N ASN A 531 11.08 40.81 9.68
CA ASN A 531 11.86 39.70 9.19
C ASN A 531 11.32 39.18 7.83
N PRO A 532 11.43 39.99 6.75
CA PRO A 532 10.73 39.77 5.50
C PRO A 532 11.22 38.52 4.72
N GLU A 533 12.37 37.97 5.06
CA GLU A 533 12.97 36.81 4.42
C GLU A 533 12.84 35.54 5.26
N ASN A 534 12.21 35.62 6.43
CA ASN A 534 12.03 34.44 7.28
C ASN A 534 10.87 33.58 6.77
N LEU A 535 11.22 32.41 6.20
CA LEU A 535 10.25 31.46 5.63
C LEU A 535 9.25 30.93 6.65
N GLY A 536 9.68 30.64 7.90
CA GLY A 536 8.78 30.15 8.96
C GLY A 536 7.65 31.12 9.26
N MET A 537 7.98 32.41 9.39
CA MET A 537 6.99 33.47 9.61
C MET A 537 6.11 33.69 8.38
N LEU A 538 6.69 33.65 7.17
CA LEU A 538 5.93 33.77 5.93
C LEU A 538 4.90 32.64 5.78
N TYR A 539 5.24 31.42 6.14
CA TYR A 539 4.30 30.29 6.14
C TYR A 539 3.21 30.43 7.21
N ALA A 540 3.54 30.93 8.42
CA ALA A 540 2.53 31.23 9.42
C ALA A 540 1.56 32.32 8.95
N PHE A 541 2.06 33.35 8.25
CA PHE A 541 1.24 34.41 7.69
C PHE A 541 0.39 33.89 6.51
N PHE A 542 0.96 33.02 5.69
CA PHE A 542 0.22 32.34 4.63
C PHE A 542 -0.96 31.52 5.16
N ASP A 543 -0.78 30.80 6.28
CA ASP A 543 -1.86 30.04 6.92
C ASP A 543 -3.03 30.96 7.33
N VAL A 544 -2.75 32.13 7.92
CA VAL A 544 -3.76 33.12 8.31
C VAL A 544 -4.48 33.70 7.10
N LEU A 545 -3.74 34.15 6.08
CA LEU A 545 -4.34 34.73 4.87
C LEU A 545 -5.18 33.72 4.10
N SER A 546 -4.73 32.46 4.10
CA SER A 546 -5.46 31.32 3.51
C SER A 546 -6.79 31.08 4.24
N HIS A 547 -6.77 31.12 5.58
CA HIS A 547 -7.96 30.99 6.41
C HIS A 547 -8.93 32.18 6.19
N LYS A 548 -8.40 33.41 6.09
CA LYS A 548 -9.17 34.61 5.77
C LYS A 548 -9.72 34.61 4.34
N ASN A 549 -9.23 33.75 3.49
CA ASN A 549 -9.53 33.62 2.05
C ASN A 549 -9.18 34.91 1.26
N ASP A 550 -8.12 35.63 1.68
CA ASP A 550 -7.60 36.81 0.99
C ASP A 550 -6.69 36.42 -0.16
N ILE A 551 -7.30 35.92 -1.24
CA ILE A 551 -6.59 35.32 -2.37
C ILE A 551 -5.55 36.26 -3.00
N PRO A 552 -5.77 37.54 -3.23
CA PRO A 552 -4.75 38.42 -3.80
C PRO A 552 -3.50 38.57 -2.92
N GLU A 553 -3.66 38.66 -1.60
CA GLU A 553 -2.54 38.75 -0.67
C GLU A 553 -1.84 37.36 -0.51
N VAL A 554 -2.60 36.26 -0.55
CA VAL A 554 -2.06 34.90 -0.59
C VAL A 554 -1.12 34.73 -1.80
N ILE A 555 -1.54 35.11 -3.00
CA ILE A 555 -0.73 35.00 -4.21
C ILE A 555 0.56 35.79 -4.10
N LYS A 556 0.48 37.08 -3.66
CA LYS A 556 1.68 37.91 -3.45
C LYS A 556 2.65 37.30 -2.44
N LEU A 557 2.10 36.72 -1.36
CA LEU A 557 2.89 36.08 -0.34
C LEU A 557 3.56 34.80 -0.86
N LEU A 558 2.85 33.97 -1.64
CA LEU A 558 3.40 32.80 -2.30
C LEU A 558 4.53 33.16 -3.29
N GLU A 559 4.42 34.27 -4.02
CA GLU A 559 5.50 34.75 -4.90
C GLU A 559 6.77 35.08 -4.09
N ARG A 560 6.62 35.67 -2.88
CA ARG A 560 7.74 35.92 -1.96
C ARG A 560 8.33 34.59 -1.43
N ILE A 561 7.48 33.69 -0.96
CA ILE A 561 7.91 32.37 -0.46
C ILE A 561 8.67 31.62 -1.58
N TYR A 562 8.13 31.60 -2.80
CA TYR A 562 8.78 30.94 -3.94
C TYR A 562 10.18 31.51 -4.25
N ALA A 563 10.35 32.82 -4.12
CA ALA A 563 11.64 33.47 -4.35
C ALA A 563 12.70 33.05 -3.32
N LEU A 564 12.30 32.80 -2.08
CA LEU A 564 13.18 32.46 -0.96
C LEU A 564 13.39 30.96 -0.79
N GLU A 565 12.45 30.15 -1.29
CA GLU A 565 12.49 28.68 -1.12
C GLU A 565 13.65 28.02 -1.88
N LYS A 566 14.14 26.93 -1.27
CA LYS A 566 15.13 26.05 -1.91
C LYS A 566 14.52 25.34 -3.12
N ALA A 567 15.39 24.95 -4.06
CA ALA A 567 14.97 24.32 -5.31
C ALA A 567 14.08 23.08 -5.09
N GLU A 568 14.39 22.26 -4.09
CA GLU A 568 13.67 21.03 -3.71
C GLU A 568 12.22 21.29 -3.29
N ASN A 569 11.94 22.45 -2.65
CA ASN A 569 10.62 22.78 -2.13
C ASN A 569 9.78 23.65 -3.08
N LYS A 570 10.36 24.13 -4.17
CA LYS A 570 9.67 25.04 -5.11
C LYS A 570 8.42 24.42 -5.72
N MET A 571 8.42 23.10 -5.95
CA MET A 571 7.24 22.40 -6.45
C MET A 571 6.07 22.43 -5.46
N ASN A 572 6.34 22.40 -4.15
CA ASN A 572 5.30 22.51 -3.12
C ASN A 572 4.62 23.88 -3.18
N VAL A 573 5.40 24.97 -3.33
CA VAL A 573 4.84 26.33 -3.47
C VAL A 573 4.03 26.47 -4.76
N ILE A 574 4.47 25.82 -5.86
CA ILE A 574 3.70 25.81 -7.12
C ILE A 574 2.37 25.09 -6.94
N ASN A 575 2.33 24.00 -6.20
CA ASN A 575 1.09 23.30 -5.89
C ASN A 575 0.14 24.20 -5.04
N GLU A 576 0.67 25.01 -4.12
CA GLU A 576 -0.15 25.99 -3.40
C GLU A 576 -0.71 27.07 -4.34
N PHE A 577 0.07 27.60 -5.31
CA PHE A 577 -0.50 28.48 -6.34
C PHE A 577 -1.71 27.84 -7.04
N LEU A 578 -1.62 26.57 -7.42
CA LEU A 578 -2.70 25.85 -8.09
C LEU A 578 -3.93 25.66 -7.18
N LYS A 579 -3.75 25.40 -5.88
CA LYS A 579 -4.85 25.30 -4.92
C LYS A 579 -5.64 26.61 -4.80
N PHE A 580 -4.96 27.73 -4.89
CA PHE A 580 -5.58 29.07 -4.84
C PHE A 580 -5.96 29.61 -6.23
N GLY A 581 -5.95 28.77 -7.25
CA GLY A 581 -6.35 29.15 -8.60
C GLY A 581 -5.35 30.04 -9.34
N ALA A 582 -4.17 30.29 -8.78
CA ALA A 582 -3.14 31.10 -9.41
C ALA A 582 -2.39 30.33 -10.51
N VAL A 583 -3.14 29.87 -11.52
CA VAL A 583 -2.64 28.99 -12.59
C VAL A 583 -1.58 29.71 -13.42
N TYR A 584 -1.76 30.99 -13.70
CA TYR A 584 -0.79 31.79 -14.45
C TYR A 584 0.57 31.85 -13.74
N GLN A 585 0.56 32.11 -12.42
CA GLN A 585 1.78 32.15 -11.61
C GLN A 585 2.45 30.77 -11.56
N ALA A 586 1.66 29.71 -11.39
CA ALA A 586 2.16 28.35 -11.42
C ALA A 586 2.84 28.02 -12.75
N VAL A 587 2.19 28.30 -13.88
CA VAL A 587 2.75 28.09 -15.22
C VAL A 587 4.04 28.87 -15.42
N LYS A 588 4.01 30.18 -15.12
CA LYS A 588 5.17 31.06 -15.25
C LYS A 588 6.38 30.63 -14.41
N THR A 589 6.13 30.04 -13.24
CA THR A 589 7.18 29.53 -12.37
C THR A 589 7.70 28.18 -12.85
N LEU A 590 6.82 27.27 -13.32
CA LEU A 590 7.17 25.99 -13.91
C LEU A 590 8.04 26.14 -15.17
N GLU A 591 7.69 27.09 -16.05
CA GLU A 591 8.47 27.39 -17.25
C GLU A 591 9.90 27.81 -16.94
N LYS A 592 10.15 28.45 -15.80
CA LYS A 592 11.48 28.85 -15.35
C LYS A 592 12.28 27.73 -14.73
N LEU A 593 11.62 26.71 -14.16
CA LEU A 593 12.29 25.59 -13.51
C LEU A 593 12.93 24.64 -14.52
N ASP A 594 12.33 24.47 -15.68
CA ASP A 594 12.78 23.62 -16.82
C ASP A 594 13.28 22.20 -16.41
N THR A 595 12.71 21.63 -15.36
CA THR A 595 12.97 20.27 -14.90
C THR A 595 12.00 19.28 -15.58
N LYS A 596 12.34 17.99 -15.59
CA LYS A 596 11.44 16.95 -16.12
C LYS A 596 10.07 16.96 -15.42
N GLU A 597 10.07 17.14 -14.10
CA GLU A 597 8.87 17.22 -13.28
C GLU A 597 8.05 18.47 -13.61
N ALA A 598 8.70 19.63 -13.77
CA ALA A 598 8.03 20.88 -14.16
C ALA A 598 7.38 20.74 -15.53
N ARG A 599 8.07 20.15 -16.51
CA ARG A 599 7.53 19.90 -17.86
C ARG A 599 6.32 18.96 -17.82
N ALA A 600 6.38 17.89 -17.02
CA ALA A 600 5.25 17.00 -16.85
C ALA A 600 4.03 17.72 -16.24
N LYS A 601 4.26 18.60 -15.25
CA LYS A 601 3.20 19.40 -14.62
C LYS A 601 2.62 20.44 -15.57
N LEU A 602 3.43 21.09 -16.42
CA LEU A 602 2.94 21.97 -17.47
C LEU A 602 2.07 21.23 -18.48
N ASN A 603 2.50 20.04 -18.91
CA ASN A 603 1.69 19.20 -19.79
C ASN A 603 0.33 18.87 -19.16
N GLU A 604 0.30 18.46 -17.87
CA GLU A 604 -0.93 18.21 -17.13
C GLU A 604 -1.84 19.45 -17.12
N ILE A 605 -1.32 20.61 -16.76
CA ILE A 605 -2.08 21.85 -16.69
C ILE A 605 -2.66 22.20 -18.07
N TYR A 606 -1.86 22.22 -19.12
CA TYR A 606 -2.33 22.58 -20.45
C TYR A 606 -3.36 21.57 -21.00
N ASN A 607 -3.22 20.27 -20.74
CA ASN A 607 -4.24 19.26 -21.09
C ASN A 607 -5.56 19.52 -20.35
N ARG A 608 -5.50 19.84 -19.04
CA ARG A 608 -6.68 20.15 -18.23
C ARG A 608 -7.45 21.36 -18.72
N TYR A 609 -6.75 22.33 -19.30
CA TYR A 609 -7.34 23.50 -19.95
C TYR A 609 -7.59 23.28 -21.45
N MET A 610 -7.44 22.07 -21.97
CA MET A 610 -7.66 21.69 -23.37
C MET A 610 -6.78 22.46 -24.37
N LEU A 611 -5.64 22.94 -23.94
CA LEU A 611 -4.61 23.60 -24.75
C LEU A 611 -3.59 22.55 -25.26
N PHE A 612 -4.07 21.62 -26.07
CA PHE A 612 -3.34 20.40 -26.43
C PHE A 612 -2.04 20.64 -27.19
N ASP A 613 -2.00 21.62 -28.10
CA ASP A 613 -0.79 21.97 -28.83
C ASP A 613 0.34 22.43 -27.88
N LYS A 614 -0.03 23.18 -26.85
CA LYS A 614 0.92 23.59 -25.82
C LYS A 614 1.31 22.41 -24.91
N ALA A 615 0.37 21.61 -24.50
CA ALA A 615 0.66 20.42 -23.71
C ALA A 615 1.71 19.55 -24.43
N ASP A 616 1.56 19.35 -25.73
CA ASP A 616 2.47 18.54 -26.54
C ASP A 616 3.86 19.19 -26.72
N SER A 617 3.98 20.52 -26.60
CA SER A 617 5.27 21.21 -26.69
C SER A 617 6.21 20.94 -25.49
N TYR A 618 5.66 20.53 -24.33
CA TYR A 618 6.42 20.20 -23.12
C TYR A 618 6.79 18.71 -23.01
N LEU A 619 6.21 17.87 -23.86
CA LEU A 619 6.60 16.48 -24.03
C LEU A 619 7.09 16.29 -25.47
N GLU A 620 7.96 15.30 -25.69
CA GLU A 620 8.33 14.95 -27.08
C GLU A 620 7.06 14.58 -27.85
N LEU A 621 6.85 15.20 -29.01
CA LEU A 621 5.71 14.96 -29.88
C LEU A 621 5.49 13.46 -30.11
N GLY A 622 4.28 12.97 -29.83
CA GLY A 622 3.90 11.56 -29.92
C GLY A 622 4.17 10.71 -28.68
N LYS A 623 4.74 11.26 -27.60
CA LYS A 623 5.00 10.53 -26.36
C LYS A 623 4.11 10.92 -25.18
N ASN A 624 3.02 11.64 -25.41
CA ASN A 624 2.02 11.83 -24.38
C ASN A 624 1.21 10.53 -24.22
N ASN A 625 1.77 9.60 -23.44
CA ASN A 625 1.23 8.25 -23.23
C ASN A 625 0.29 8.20 -22.02
N ASP A 626 -0.10 9.34 -21.45
CA ASP A 626 -1.08 9.33 -20.37
C ASP A 626 -2.46 8.97 -20.91
N PRO A 627 -3.01 7.79 -20.53
CA PRO A 627 -4.28 7.30 -21.05
C PRO A 627 -5.43 8.28 -20.82
N LEU A 628 -5.39 9.04 -19.73
CA LEU A 628 -6.41 10.04 -19.37
C LEU A 628 -6.53 11.12 -20.46
N TRP A 629 -5.39 11.75 -20.81
CA TRP A 629 -5.37 12.85 -21.77
C TRP A 629 -5.64 12.39 -23.20
N ILE A 630 -5.18 11.19 -23.56
CA ILE A 630 -5.51 10.57 -24.84
C ILE A 630 -7.02 10.33 -24.93
N ALA A 631 -7.63 9.73 -23.91
CA ALA A 631 -9.06 9.48 -23.88
C ALA A 631 -9.88 10.77 -23.93
N LEU A 632 -9.48 11.82 -23.18
CA LEU A 632 -10.15 13.13 -23.22
C LEU A 632 -10.13 13.73 -24.63
N ARG A 633 -9.01 13.69 -25.33
CA ARG A 633 -8.88 14.19 -26.70
C ARG A 633 -9.77 13.42 -27.68
N GLU A 634 -9.83 12.12 -27.57
CA GLU A 634 -10.72 11.30 -28.40
C GLU A 634 -12.20 11.57 -28.10
N GLN A 635 -12.59 11.76 -26.85
CA GLN A 635 -13.95 12.11 -26.48
C GLN A 635 -14.37 13.50 -27.01
N ILE A 636 -13.45 14.46 -27.03
CA ILE A 636 -13.72 15.77 -27.65
C ILE A 636 -13.96 15.63 -29.14
N LYS A 637 -13.19 14.81 -29.87
CA LYS A 637 -13.42 14.54 -31.29
C LYS A 637 -14.77 13.87 -31.52
N MET A 638 -15.17 12.91 -30.69
CA MET A 638 -16.48 12.28 -30.77
C MET A 638 -17.61 13.27 -30.48
N LYS A 639 -17.42 14.20 -29.52
CA LYS A 639 -18.38 15.28 -29.24
C LYS A 639 -18.58 16.15 -30.46
N ASP A 640 -17.50 16.54 -31.13
CA ASP A 640 -17.57 17.39 -32.33
C ASP A 640 -18.20 16.62 -33.53
N ALA A 641 -18.09 15.32 -33.57
CA ALA A 641 -18.79 14.46 -34.53
C ALA A 641 -20.29 14.20 -34.22
N GLY A 642 -20.76 14.69 -33.06
CA GLY A 642 -22.16 14.51 -32.63
C GLY A 642 -22.46 13.19 -31.89
N GLU A 643 -21.43 12.41 -31.53
CA GLU A 643 -21.56 11.12 -30.83
C GLU A 643 -21.73 11.27 -29.32
N LEU A 644 -22.60 12.16 -28.87
CA LEU A 644 -22.74 12.61 -27.49
C LEU A 644 -23.04 11.48 -26.49
N GLU A 645 -23.82 10.48 -26.90
CA GLU A 645 -24.15 9.35 -26.02
C GLU A 645 -22.91 8.47 -25.74
N ILE A 646 -22.08 8.25 -26.76
CA ILE A 646 -20.81 7.50 -26.62
C ILE A 646 -19.87 8.27 -25.72
N VAL A 647 -19.73 9.58 -25.98
CA VAL A 647 -18.89 10.47 -25.13
C VAL A 647 -19.31 10.40 -23.67
N SER A 648 -20.62 10.46 -23.39
CA SER A 648 -21.13 10.38 -22.02
C SER A 648 -20.74 9.07 -21.34
N LYS A 649 -20.95 7.91 -22.01
CA LYS A 649 -20.62 6.59 -21.48
C LYS A 649 -19.11 6.39 -21.24
N GLU A 650 -18.27 6.79 -22.20
CA GLU A 650 -16.83 6.66 -22.07
C GLU A 650 -16.27 7.61 -21.00
N THR A 651 -16.86 8.81 -20.84
CA THR A 651 -16.50 9.73 -19.75
C THR A 651 -16.84 9.13 -18.39
N ASP A 652 -18.01 8.51 -18.23
CA ASP A 652 -18.40 7.85 -16.97
C ASP A 652 -17.46 6.69 -16.62
N LYS A 653 -17.10 5.88 -17.61
CA LYS A 653 -16.17 4.78 -17.46
C LYS A 653 -14.78 5.27 -17.03
N LEU A 654 -14.29 6.33 -17.68
CA LEU A 654 -13.00 6.91 -17.35
C LEU A 654 -13.00 7.52 -15.94
N MET A 655 -14.02 8.30 -15.59
CA MET A 655 -14.17 8.88 -14.26
C MET A 655 -14.24 7.81 -13.16
N SER A 656 -14.91 6.69 -13.39
CA SER A 656 -14.99 5.59 -12.43
C SER A 656 -13.64 4.88 -12.20
N SER A 657 -12.71 4.97 -13.15
CA SER A 657 -11.36 4.41 -13.02
C SER A 657 -10.38 5.34 -12.30
N LEU A 658 -10.73 6.61 -12.12
CA LEU A 658 -9.88 7.60 -11.44
C LEU A 658 -10.14 7.59 -9.94
N HIS A 659 -9.06 7.70 -9.15
CA HIS A 659 -9.14 7.85 -7.70
C HIS A 659 -9.18 9.32 -7.24
N HIS A 660 -9.25 10.24 -8.18
CA HIS A 660 -9.32 11.68 -7.94
C HIS A 660 -10.31 12.34 -8.89
N CYS A 661 -10.77 13.53 -8.50
CA CYS A 661 -11.65 14.32 -9.35
C CYS A 661 -10.85 15.00 -10.47
N GLU A 662 -11.34 14.91 -11.72
CA GLU A 662 -10.74 15.59 -12.88
C GLU A 662 -11.74 16.56 -13.51
N PRO A 663 -11.56 17.89 -13.33
CA PRO A 663 -12.55 18.89 -13.76
C PRO A 663 -12.72 18.96 -15.29
N ALA A 664 -11.70 18.60 -16.09
CA ALA A 664 -11.81 18.61 -17.55
C ALA A 664 -12.79 17.55 -18.06
N LEU A 665 -12.84 16.38 -17.42
CA LEU A 665 -13.84 15.34 -17.76
C LEU A 665 -15.24 15.76 -17.37
N LEU A 666 -15.39 16.37 -16.18
CA LEU A 666 -16.68 16.92 -15.74
C LEU A 666 -17.14 18.03 -16.64
N TYR A 667 -16.25 18.90 -17.12
CA TYR A 667 -16.59 19.95 -18.09
C TYR A 667 -17.15 19.35 -19.39
N LEU A 668 -16.47 18.35 -19.96
CA LEU A 668 -16.94 17.68 -21.15
C LEU A 668 -18.32 17.04 -20.93
N LYS A 669 -18.53 16.40 -19.79
CA LYS A 669 -19.82 15.80 -19.42
C LYS A 669 -20.93 16.86 -19.27
N ALA A 670 -20.63 17.99 -18.65
CA ALA A 670 -21.59 19.10 -18.54
C ALA A 670 -21.98 19.65 -19.92
N GLU A 671 -21.04 19.75 -20.87
CA GLU A 671 -21.33 20.14 -22.25
C GLU A 671 -22.22 19.13 -22.98
N VAL A 672 -22.00 17.85 -22.77
CA VAL A 672 -22.87 16.78 -23.32
C VAL A 672 -24.30 16.94 -22.80
N TYR A 673 -24.48 17.08 -21.47
CA TYR A 673 -25.81 17.28 -20.89
C TYR A 673 -26.49 18.56 -21.37
N ARG A 674 -25.72 19.64 -21.50
CA ARG A 674 -26.24 20.89 -22.09
C ARG A 674 -26.72 20.68 -23.50
N SER A 675 -25.96 20.00 -24.33
CA SER A 675 -26.33 19.69 -25.74
C SER A 675 -27.58 18.81 -25.84
N GLN A 676 -27.81 17.96 -24.84
CA GLN A 676 -29.01 17.13 -24.70
C GLN A 676 -30.22 17.88 -24.13
N GLY A 677 -30.03 19.13 -23.69
CA GLY A 677 -31.06 19.93 -23.02
C GLY A 677 -31.35 19.54 -21.57
N ASP A 678 -30.53 18.66 -20.96
CA ASP A 678 -30.70 18.21 -19.59
C ASP A 678 -30.11 19.24 -18.62
N LYS A 679 -30.93 20.23 -18.28
CA LYS A 679 -30.53 21.33 -17.38
C LYS A 679 -30.12 20.84 -15.99
N GLN A 680 -30.87 19.88 -15.44
CA GLN A 680 -30.63 19.41 -14.07
C GLN A 680 -29.27 18.75 -13.93
N ARG A 681 -28.92 17.82 -14.82
CA ARG A 681 -27.61 17.16 -14.81
C ARG A 681 -26.49 18.13 -15.15
N THR A 682 -26.72 19.10 -16.03
CA THR A 682 -25.73 20.12 -16.36
C THR A 682 -25.33 20.90 -15.09
N PHE A 683 -26.30 21.37 -14.29
CA PHE A 683 -26.02 22.09 -13.04
C PHE A 683 -25.30 21.22 -12.02
N ALA A 684 -25.81 20.03 -11.76
CA ALA A 684 -25.18 19.10 -10.81
C ALA A 684 -23.72 18.81 -11.20
N THR A 685 -23.43 18.76 -12.49
CA THR A 685 -22.06 18.53 -12.98
C THR A 685 -21.19 19.77 -12.82
N ILE A 686 -21.74 20.98 -13.00
CA ILE A 686 -21.01 22.23 -12.74
C ILE A 686 -20.70 22.37 -11.26
N ASP A 687 -21.66 22.08 -10.40
CA ASP A 687 -21.43 22.10 -8.94
C ASP A 687 -20.31 21.11 -8.57
N ALA A 688 -20.35 19.90 -9.10
CA ALA A 688 -19.28 18.92 -8.90
C ALA A 688 -17.92 19.40 -9.44
N MET A 689 -17.87 20.11 -10.58
CA MET A 689 -16.62 20.71 -11.07
C MET A 689 -16.07 21.76 -10.10
N LEU A 690 -16.95 22.62 -9.56
CA LEU A 690 -16.55 23.68 -8.63
C LEU A 690 -16.17 23.13 -7.24
N GLU A 691 -16.79 22.04 -6.80
CA GLU A 691 -16.34 21.28 -5.63
C GLU A 691 -14.96 20.66 -5.85
N CYS A 692 -14.71 20.11 -7.04
CA CYS A 692 -13.45 19.55 -7.45
C CYS A 692 -12.34 20.63 -7.51
N ASN A 693 -12.61 21.73 -8.16
CA ASN A 693 -11.73 22.89 -8.25
C ASN A 693 -12.54 24.18 -8.37
N ARG A 694 -12.73 24.86 -7.24
CA ARG A 694 -13.52 26.11 -7.16
C ARG A 694 -13.01 27.26 -8.03
N PHE A 695 -11.78 27.14 -8.54
CA PHE A 695 -11.13 28.16 -9.37
C PHE A 695 -10.96 27.69 -10.83
N TYR A 696 -11.57 26.57 -11.21
CA TYR A 696 -11.47 26.09 -12.58
C TYR A 696 -12.21 27.02 -13.53
N LEU A 697 -11.45 27.78 -14.29
CA LEU A 697 -11.99 28.86 -15.15
C LEU A 697 -13.07 28.39 -16.14
N PRO A 698 -12.93 27.25 -16.83
CA PRO A 698 -14.01 26.76 -17.71
C PRO A 698 -15.32 26.51 -16.95
N ALA A 699 -15.28 26.01 -15.71
CA ALA A 699 -16.48 25.82 -14.88
C ALA A 699 -17.11 27.15 -14.45
N LEU A 700 -16.30 28.11 -14.02
CA LEU A 700 -16.78 29.45 -13.63
C LEU A 700 -17.46 30.16 -14.80
N ALA A 701 -16.85 30.10 -16.00
CA ALA A 701 -17.42 30.69 -17.20
C ALA A 701 -18.76 30.01 -17.56
N PHE A 702 -18.79 28.68 -17.50
CA PHE A 702 -20.00 27.90 -17.82
C PHE A 702 -21.13 28.17 -16.80
N ALA A 703 -20.81 28.25 -15.51
CA ALA A 703 -21.77 28.62 -14.47
C ALA A 703 -22.38 30.02 -14.72
N SER A 704 -21.56 30.97 -15.12
CA SER A 704 -22.02 32.33 -15.44
C SER A 704 -22.92 32.35 -16.68
N GLU A 705 -22.58 31.61 -17.72
CA GLU A 705 -23.39 31.46 -18.93
C GLU A 705 -24.78 30.88 -18.61
N ILE A 706 -24.82 29.76 -17.87
CA ILE A 706 -26.09 29.12 -17.53
C ILE A 706 -26.94 29.99 -16.64
N THR A 707 -26.34 30.64 -15.65
CA THR A 707 -27.03 31.57 -14.77
C THR A 707 -27.67 32.71 -15.58
N TYR A 708 -26.97 33.19 -16.61
CA TYR A 708 -27.49 34.17 -17.55
C TYR A 708 -28.73 33.64 -18.29
N TYR A 709 -28.66 32.45 -18.87
CA TYR A 709 -29.80 31.84 -19.61
C TYR A 709 -31.00 31.50 -18.71
N GLN A 710 -30.80 31.45 -17.40
CA GLN A 710 -31.87 31.29 -16.42
C GLN A 710 -32.58 32.61 -16.11
N GLY A 711 -32.07 33.74 -16.57
CA GLY A 711 -32.59 35.07 -16.34
C GLY A 711 -32.08 35.76 -15.07
N ASP A 712 -31.13 35.12 -14.31
CA ASP A 712 -30.48 35.79 -13.18
C ASP A 712 -29.29 36.63 -13.65
N LEU A 713 -29.60 37.74 -14.28
CA LEU A 713 -28.61 38.68 -14.83
C LEU A 713 -27.63 39.21 -13.81
N THR A 714 -28.08 39.40 -12.59
CA THR A 714 -27.25 39.96 -11.51
C THR A 714 -26.18 38.98 -11.08
N LYS A 715 -26.56 37.70 -10.88
CA LYS A 715 -25.63 36.65 -10.50
C LYS A 715 -24.65 36.32 -11.62
N ALA A 716 -25.14 36.24 -12.86
CA ALA A 716 -24.30 36.03 -14.03
C ALA A 716 -23.24 37.13 -14.18
N LYS A 717 -23.63 38.38 -14.05
CA LYS A 717 -22.74 39.53 -14.15
C LYS A 717 -21.69 39.55 -13.04
N ASN A 718 -22.09 39.25 -11.80
CA ASN A 718 -21.15 39.14 -10.69
C ASN A 718 -20.12 38.05 -10.93
N GLY A 719 -20.54 36.89 -11.42
CA GLY A 719 -19.64 35.78 -11.80
C GLY A 719 -18.65 36.20 -12.91
N LEU A 720 -19.15 36.85 -13.98
CA LEU A 720 -18.30 37.29 -15.08
C LEU A 720 -17.33 38.40 -14.65
N ASN A 721 -17.76 39.36 -13.83
CA ASN A 721 -16.90 40.42 -13.31
C ASN A 721 -15.79 39.79 -12.46
N TYR A 722 -16.12 38.86 -11.58
CA TYR A 722 -15.11 38.10 -10.80
C TYR A 722 -14.07 37.43 -11.71
N ILE A 723 -14.51 36.74 -12.75
CA ILE A 723 -13.60 36.07 -13.68
C ILE A 723 -12.71 37.10 -14.39
N LEU A 724 -13.29 38.18 -14.96
CA LEU A 724 -12.55 39.18 -15.72
C LEU A 724 -11.57 39.98 -14.84
N GLU A 725 -11.88 40.23 -13.58
CA GLU A 725 -10.98 40.88 -12.62
C GLU A 725 -9.81 39.96 -12.22
N ASN A 726 -10.02 38.65 -12.23
CA ASN A 726 -9.07 37.65 -11.75
C ASN A 726 -8.47 36.78 -12.87
N GLU A 727 -8.77 37.09 -14.13
CA GLU A 727 -8.32 36.31 -15.30
C GLU A 727 -6.82 36.06 -15.33
N LYS A 728 -6.03 37.06 -14.92
CA LYS A 728 -4.57 36.99 -14.93
C LYS A 728 -3.99 35.88 -14.06
N PHE A 729 -4.71 35.45 -13.01
CA PHE A 729 -4.25 34.35 -12.20
C PHE A 729 -5.03 33.05 -12.44
N LEU A 730 -6.29 33.13 -12.91
CA LEU A 730 -7.11 31.96 -13.20
C LEU A 730 -6.71 31.21 -14.49
N SER A 731 -5.96 31.87 -15.37
CA SER A 731 -5.61 31.39 -16.70
C SER A 731 -4.20 30.76 -16.72
N PRO A 732 -3.95 29.72 -17.55
CA PRO A 732 -2.59 29.22 -17.80
C PRO A 732 -1.72 30.14 -18.68
N GLY A 733 -2.16 31.37 -18.98
CA GLY A 733 -1.42 32.39 -19.76
C GLY A 733 -1.98 32.70 -21.13
N GLU A 734 -2.64 31.73 -21.78
CA GLU A 734 -3.39 31.91 -23.03
C GLU A 734 -4.84 31.52 -22.81
N LEU A 735 -5.67 32.51 -22.47
CA LEU A 735 -7.09 32.25 -22.28
C LEU A 735 -7.81 32.26 -23.64
N ILE A 736 -8.14 31.10 -24.14
CA ILE A 736 -8.95 30.99 -25.37
C ILE A 736 -10.36 31.57 -25.16
N MET A 737 -10.83 31.62 -23.89
CA MET A 737 -12.18 32.06 -23.53
C MET A 737 -12.34 33.58 -23.35
N HIS A 738 -11.28 34.38 -23.45
CA HIS A 738 -11.34 35.79 -23.16
C HIS A 738 -12.41 36.55 -24.00
N ASN A 739 -12.38 36.37 -25.31
CA ASN A 739 -13.37 37.02 -26.19
C ASN A 739 -14.80 36.54 -25.91
N TYR A 740 -14.98 35.28 -25.59
CA TYR A 740 -16.25 34.68 -25.19
C TYR A 740 -16.81 35.36 -23.91
N LEU A 741 -15.99 35.53 -22.86
CA LEU A 741 -16.39 36.17 -21.61
C LEU A 741 -16.76 37.64 -21.81
N ILE A 742 -15.98 38.36 -22.63
CA ILE A 742 -16.27 39.75 -22.98
C ILE A 742 -17.59 39.87 -23.75
N LEU A 743 -17.84 38.95 -24.69
CA LEU A 743 -19.07 38.94 -25.47
C LEU A 743 -20.29 38.60 -24.62
N LEU A 744 -20.19 37.63 -23.72
CA LEU A 744 -21.26 37.26 -22.81
C LEU A 744 -21.60 38.41 -21.85
N ASN A 745 -20.60 39.13 -21.37
CA ASN A 745 -20.84 40.36 -20.56
C ASN A 745 -21.50 41.46 -21.38
N ALA A 746 -21.09 41.63 -22.64
CA ALA A 746 -21.72 42.60 -23.54
C ALA A 746 -23.20 42.25 -23.81
N GLU A 747 -23.54 40.97 -23.95
CA GLU A 747 -24.90 40.51 -24.12
C GLU A 747 -25.77 40.80 -22.88
N ILE A 748 -25.24 40.58 -21.69
CA ILE A 748 -25.89 41.00 -20.42
C ILE A 748 -26.13 42.49 -20.39
N MET A 749 -25.14 43.29 -20.79
CA MET A 749 -25.27 44.74 -20.85
C MET A 749 -26.38 45.20 -21.83
N VAL A 750 -26.55 44.49 -22.95
CA VAL A 750 -27.67 44.73 -23.88
C VAL A 750 -29.01 44.50 -23.19
N ASN A 751 -29.12 43.34 -22.51
CA ASN A 751 -30.37 43.00 -21.81
C ASN A 751 -30.68 43.94 -20.60
N GLU A 752 -29.66 44.57 -20.05
CA GLU A 752 -29.80 45.65 -19.04
C GLU A 752 -30.13 47.02 -19.66
N GLY A 753 -30.30 47.16 -20.98
CA GLY A 753 -30.58 48.41 -21.66
C GLY A 753 -29.35 49.34 -21.81
N GLN A 754 -28.13 48.82 -21.64
CA GLN A 754 -26.88 49.60 -21.73
C GLN A 754 -26.33 49.63 -23.18
N GLU A 755 -27.18 49.55 -24.18
CA GLU A 755 -26.82 49.50 -25.61
C GLU A 755 -25.83 50.58 -26.06
N ASN A 756 -25.88 51.75 -25.38
CA ASN A 756 -25.03 52.90 -25.70
C ASN A 756 -23.54 52.65 -25.44
N LYS A 757 -23.20 51.76 -24.53
CA LYS A 757 -21.83 51.46 -24.11
C LYS A 757 -21.21 50.28 -24.84
N ILE A 758 -21.99 49.43 -25.48
CA ILE A 758 -21.58 48.14 -26.03
C ILE A 758 -20.41 48.22 -27.02
N VAL A 759 -20.57 49.10 -28.04
CA VAL A 759 -19.54 49.18 -29.09
C VAL A 759 -18.21 49.65 -28.49
N ALA A 760 -18.24 50.64 -27.60
CA ALA A 760 -17.05 51.14 -26.92
C ALA A 760 -16.45 50.06 -26.00
N TYR A 761 -17.29 49.31 -25.29
CA TYR A 761 -16.89 48.20 -24.41
C TYR A 761 -16.17 47.10 -25.21
N LEU A 762 -16.75 46.62 -26.32
CA LEU A 762 -16.16 45.58 -27.17
C LEU A 762 -14.87 46.08 -27.85
N GLN A 763 -14.85 47.35 -28.30
CA GLN A 763 -13.63 47.94 -28.91
C GLN A 763 -12.46 48.00 -27.96
N LYS A 764 -12.73 48.20 -26.65
CA LYS A 764 -11.71 48.30 -25.62
C LYS A 764 -11.21 46.92 -25.15
N ASN A 765 -12.08 45.95 -25.02
CA ASN A 765 -11.81 44.75 -24.25
C ASN A 765 -11.57 43.48 -25.10
N LEU A 766 -12.09 43.42 -26.36
CA LEU A 766 -11.85 42.24 -27.20
C LEU A 766 -10.39 42.13 -27.63
N ASP A 767 -9.84 40.93 -27.47
CA ASP A 767 -8.49 40.59 -27.96
C ASP A 767 -8.53 40.31 -29.47
N LYS A 768 -7.83 41.13 -30.23
CA LYS A 768 -7.79 41.06 -31.70
C LYS A 768 -7.00 39.85 -32.24
N LYS A 769 -6.23 39.21 -31.38
CA LYS A 769 -5.43 38.04 -31.75
C LYS A 769 -6.21 36.71 -31.64
N GLN A 770 -7.32 36.72 -30.89
CA GLN A 770 -8.14 35.53 -30.69
C GLN A 770 -9.22 35.43 -31.79
N PRO A 771 -9.33 34.30 -32.53
CA PRO A 771 -10.42 34.06 -33.46
C PRO A 771 -11.73 33.84 -32.67
N PHE A 772 -12.86 34.05 -33.34
CA PHE A 772 -14.17 33.73 -32.78
C PHE A 772 -14.52 32.26 -33.07
N GLY A 773 -14.93 31.54 -32.07
CA GLY A 773 -15.53 30.24 -32.18
C GLY A 773 -17.03 30.31 -32.48
N GLN A 774 -17.71 29.16 -32.59
CA GLN A 774 -19.13 29.11 -32.94
C GLN A 774 -20.00 29.89 -31.92
N ARG A 775 -19.73 29.74 -30.63
CA ARG A 775 -20.47 30.42 -29.55
C ARG A 775 -20.31 31.93 -29.59
N GLU A 776 -19.09 32.40 -29.78
CA GLU A 776 -18.82 33.82 -29.93
C GLU A 776 -19.54 34.42 -31.10
N VAL A 777 -19.62 33.67 -32.22
CA VAL A 777 -20.39 34.08 -33.40
C VAL A 777 -21.89 34.21 -33.09
N GLU A 778 -22.45 33.24 -32.37
CA GLU A 778 -23.85 33.24 -31.96
C GLU A 778 -24.15 34.49 -31.08
N ILE A 779 -23.34 34.73 -30.05
CA ILE A 779 -23.49 35.89 -29.14
C ILE A 779 -23.33 37.21 -29.90
N ILE A 780 -22.35 37.32 -30.80
CA ILE A 780 -22.16 38.55 -31.61
C ILE A 780 -23.39 38.79 -32.51
N THR A 781 -23.97 37.72 -33.06
CA THR A 781 -25.17 37.84 -33.91
C THR A 781 -26.35 38.36 -33.10
N ASP A 782 -26.61 37.79 -31.93
CA ASP A 782 -27.66 38.19 -31.02
C ASP A 782 -27.52 39.64 -30.55
N ILE A 783 -26.30 40.04 -30.14
CA ILE A 783 -25.98 41.42 -29.75
C ILE A 783 -26.30 42.35 -30.94
N THR A 784 -25.82 41.96 -32.13
CA THR A 784 -25.97 42.81 -33.32
C THR A 784 -27.44 43.03 -33.68
N GLU A 785 -28.28 41.97 -33.59
CA GLU A 785 -29.71 42.05 -33.86
C GLU A 785 -30.48 42.92 -32.84
N LYS A 786 -30.06 42.94 -31.61
CA LYS A 786 -30.67 43.73 -30.54
C LYS A 786 -30.28 45.23 -30.58
N LEU A 787 -29.19 45.56 -31.29
CA LEU A 787 -28.74 46.98 -31.42
C LEU A 787 -29.53 47.76 -32.47
N LYS A 788 -29.75 49.07 -32.24
CA LYS A 788 -30.34 50.01 -33.20
C LYS A 788 -29.39 50.26 -34.39
N ASP A 789 -29.95 50.57 -35.56
CA ASP A 789 -29.25 50.65 -36.87
C ASP A 789 -27.88 51.32 -36.87
N SER A 790 -27.73 52.49 -36.24
CA SER A 790 -26.47 53.23 -36.23
C SER A 790 -25.36 52.50 -35.44
N LYS A 791 -25.73 51.82 -34.36
CA LYS A 791 -24.80 51.05 -33.48
C LYS A 791 -24.50 49.70 -34.07
N GLN A 792 -25.52 49.07 -34.69
CA GLN A 792 -25.36 47.85 -35.44
C GLN A 792 -24.33 48.02 -36.58
N GLN A 793 -24.44 49.13 -37.33
CA GLN A 793 -23.46 49.46 -38.39
C GLN A 793 -22.03 49.73 -37.81
N ALA A 794 -21.93 50.41 -36.67
CA ALA A 794 -20.69 50.69 -36.01
C ALA A 794 -19.98 49.38 -35.54
N LEU A 795 -20.76 48.46 -34.93
CA LEU A 795 -20.26 47.16 -34.52
C LEU A 795 -19.81 46.31 -35.69
N ARG A 796 -20.63 46.22 -36.76
CA ARG A 796 -20.26 45.50 -37.97
C ARG A 796 -18.98 46.05 -38.62
N LYS A 797 -18.82 47.37 -38.73
CA LYS A 797 -17.58 47.96 -39.24
C LYS A 797 -16.37 47.62 -38.37
N PHE A 798 -16.55 47.65 -37.07
CA PHE A 798 -15.46 47.26 -36.14
C PHE A 798 -15.03 45.79 -36.30
N LEU A 799 -15.98 44.87 -36.36
CA LEU A 799 -15.70 43.45 -36.51
C LEU A 799 -15.06 43.11 -37.86
N ILE A 800 -15.55 43.70 -38.97
CA ILE A 800 -14.92 43.50 -40.26
C ILE A 800 -13.49 44.04 -40.30
N LYS A 801 -13.27 45.22 -39.74
CA LYS A 801 -11.96 45.88 -39.76
C LYS A 801 -10.91 45.13 -38.94
N ASN A 802 -11.29 44.64 -37.73
CA ASN A 802 -10.31 44.14 -36.76
C ASN A 802 -10.23 42.60 -36.78
N TYR A 803 -11.31 41.90 -37.14
CA TYR A 803 -11.38 40.42 -37.09
C TYR A 803 -11.63 39.80 -38.43
N LYS A 804 -11.82 40.62 -39.52
CA LYS A 804 -12.23 40.13 -40.82
C LYS A 804 -13.53 39.28 -40.81
N PHE A 805 -14.38 39.56 -39.81
CA PHE A 805 -15.58 38.82 -39.52
C PHE A 805 -16.81 39.59 -39.96
N ALA A 806 -17.57 39.01 -40.87
CA ALA A 806 -18.87 39.53 -41.31
C ALA A 806 -19.99 38.85 -40.54
N VAL A 807 -20.74 39.60 -39.72
CA VAL A 807 -21.87 39.05 -38.98
C VAL A 807 -22.88 38.45 -40.00
N PRO A 808 -23.30 37.21 -39.86
CA PRO A 808 -24.28 36.58 -40.73
C PRO A 808 -25.55 37.44 -40.80
N PHE A 809 -26.10 37.55 -41.94
CA PHE A 809 -27.35 38.28 -42.19
C PHE A 809 -28.52 37.28 -42.07
N ASN A 810 -29.20 37.25 -40.96
CA ASN A 810 -30.49 36.60 -40.87
C ASN A 810 -31.50 37.44 -41.66
N ALA A 811 -31.70 37.08 -42.91
CA ALA A 811 -32.84 37.62 -43.65
C ALA A 811 -34.12 37.13 -42.96
N ARG A 812 -34.74 37.97 -42.16
CA ARG A 812 -36.12 37.80 -41.69
C ARG A 812 -37.07 37.92 -42.87
#